data_9a91ffa311c99daea753cb5204782c05
#
_entry.id   9a91ffa311c99daea753cb5204782c05
#
_cell.length_a   1.000
_cell.length_b   1.000
_cell.length_c   1.000
_cell.angle_alpha   90.00
_cell.angle_beta   90.00
_cell.angle_gamma   90.00
#
_symmetry.space_group_name_H-M   'P 1'
#
loop_
_entity.id
_entity.type
_entity.pdbx_description
1 polymer ?
#
loop_
_entity_poly.entity_id
_entity_poly.type
_entity_poly.pdbx_seq_one_letter_code
_entity_poly.pdbx_strand_id
1 'polypeptide(L)'
;VAINERSAAPVQRDQAMMVKIDQLRRVMDLYPSTLWAKRAQVLAGVLLIDREPAEAVKLLRAAQSDMPVLDDYLRLWIGESLLRLNEPIQAAELLETIPTAVRDSNLIARAAYRTGEAWYLANVCFRAVEWAERALGLADKDPAAPLALWHQADCHTRENRFPEARATLKQLWLRYPHSPEARDAKARLDTVLEGESWAPTAEDHYLRAQAFLGLAMQGEAVEELRRFLALAPAHPRRSEARLKLGVAYVRLKQYDQARETFRGLVADRVQESSEATVWLARVYLRQNQGDKLIELTRSAAQGSLGGDQRAMVHLFAGVWLEDQGRFDDAISMFRQVATLGNSASQRAEGLWRVGWVQYRTARYRESAETFRAIVELQVNGFEPQAIYWAARADEREQKTGAAEQYARVCQRHTYSYYCQLASGRASLPLIVPAITVVESPVREDGERLPENRRPEIERHPVYQRGLELKTLGFSQDAARELASLTEQYSRDQDVLLAFSTLLSEVGAYYPALRVAKIHFREKLERSGIPTASALWTVAYPAGLLPTIVAQGVKAVDPYLAAAIIREESQYDEKAISVVGAVGLMQLMPATANAVAQRYGFPTVGREELFDQETNIRLGVRYLGQLLDQYGGNLAHAVAAYNAGPMAVNNWIAMHRGRDQDEFVELIPYQETRLYVKRVLRSYGEYRRLHNGTS
;
A
#
# COMPACT_ATOMS: atom_id res chain seq x y z
N VAL A 1 -11.09 27.70 -1.45
CA VAL A 1 -10.96 27.76 -2.91
C VAL A 1 -9.71 27.03 -3.34
N ALA A 2 -9.73 25.69 -3.21
CA ALA A 2 -8.73 24.80 -3.78
C ALA A 2 -9.38 24.10 -4.99
N ILE A 3 -9.70 24.86 -6.03
CA ILE A 3 -10.39 24.35 -7.21
C ILE A 3 -9.38 24.27 -8.37
N ASN A 4 -9.13 23.04 -8.84
CA ASN A 4 -8.67 22.71 -10.20
C ASN A 4 -7.41 23.39 -10.78
N GLU A 5 -6.38 23.67 -9.99
CA GLU A 5 -5.12 24.18 -10.55
C GLU A 5 -4.33 23.11 -11.35
N ARG A 6 -4.57 21.80 -11.10
CA ARG A 6 -3.81 20.70 -11.74
C ARG A 6 -4.27 20.35 -13.17
N SER A 7 -5.49 20.71 -13.58
CA SER A 7 -6.04 20.43 -14.92
C SER A 7 -5.97 21.61 -15.89
N ALA A 8 -5.56 22.81 -15.44
CA ALA A 8 -5.43 24.00 -16.26
C ALA A 8 -4.17 23.97 -17.14
N ALA A 9 -4.20 24.60 -18.30
CA ALA A 9 -3.03 24.77 -19.16
C ALA A 9 -1.90 25.53 -18.39
N PRO A 10 -0.61 25.29 -18.67
CA PRO A 10 0.50 25.89 -17.94
C PRO A 10 0.38 27.42 -17.78
N VAL A 11 -0.04 28.12 -18.82
CA VAL A 11 -0.24 29.58 -18.80
C VAL A 11 -1.35 30.01 -17.82
N GLN A 12 -2.43 29.21 -17.70
CA GLN A 12 -3.53 29.51 -16.77
C GLN A 12 -3.12 29.27 -15.31
N ARG A 13 -2.31 28.25 -15.07
CA ARG A 13 -1.73 27.98 -13.72
C ARG A 13 -0.84 29.14 -13.30
N ASP A 14 -0.04 29.65 -14.22
CA ASP A 14 0.85 30.77 -13.99
C ASP A 14 0.10 32.05 -13.64
N GLN A 15 -0.98 32.36 -14.35
CA GLN A 15 -1.83 33.49 -14.04
C GLN A 15 -2.53 33.35 -12.68
N ALA A 16 -3.08 32.16 -12.39
CA ALA A 16 -3.73 31.89 -11.11
C ALA A 16 -2.76 32.06 -9.93
N MET A 17 -1.52 31.62 -10.10
CA MET A 17 -0.48 31.74 -9.07
C MET A 17 -0.10 33.21 -8.84
N MET A 18 0.05 34.01 -9.89
CA MET A 18 0.35 35.46 -9.74
C MET A 18 -0.77 36.19 -9.03
N VAL A 19 -2.04 35.91 -9.36
CA VAL A 19 -3.22 36.48 -8.65
C VAL A 19 -3.16 36.13 -7.15
N LYS A 20 -2.78 34.89 -6.83
CA LYS A 20 -2.64 34.44 -5.43
C LYS A 20 -1.52 35.19 -4.71
N ILE A 21 -0.38 35.39 -5.35
CA ILE A 21 0.74 36.18 -4.77
C ILE A 21 0.31 37.63 -4.52
N ASP A 22 -0.42 38.26 -5.46
CA ASP A 22 -0.92 39.61 -5.27
C ASP A 22 -1.94 39.71 -4.13
N GLN A 23 -2.79 38.71 -3.97
CA GLN A 23 -3.70 38.63 -2.81
C GLN A 23 -2.92 38.54 -1.49
N LEU A 24 -1.85 37.72 -1.44
CA LEU A 24 -0.99 37.60 -0.26
C LEU A 24 -0.26 38.92 0.04
N ARG A 25 0.25 39.61 -0.98
CA ARG A 25 0.86 40.94 -0.83
C ARG A 25 -0.12 41.94 -0.23
N ARG A 26 -1.37 41.97 -0.68
CA ARG A 26 -2.42 42.81 -0.09
C ARG A 26 -2.67 42.51 1.38
N VAL A 27 -2.64 41.25 1.81
CA VAL A 27 -2.78 40.91 3.23
C VAL A 27 -1.60 41.44 4.04
N MET A 28 -0.37 41.37 3.52
CA MET A 28 0.82 41.90 4.17
C MET A 28 0.76 43.43 4.31
N ASP A 29 0.26 44.12 3.28
CA ASP A 29 0.17 45.59 3.27
C ASP A 29 -0.95 46.11 4.18
N LEU A 30 -2.11 45.45 4.18
CA LEU A 30 -3.27 45.87 4.96
C LEU A 30 -3.19 45.52 6.45
N TYR A 31 -2.46 44.47 6.80
CA TYR A 31 -2.41 43.93 8.17
C TYR A 31 -0.98 43.60 8.65
N PRO A 32 0.02 44.51 8.49
CA PRO A 32 1.45 44.20 8.57
C PRO A 32 1.93 43.65 9.92
N SER A 33 1.24 43.97 11.02
CA SER A 33 1.61 43.48 12.37
C SER A 33 0.90 42.21 12.81
N THR A 34 0.08 41.61 11.95
CA THR A 34 -0.70 40.40 12.30
C THR A 34 0.03 39.12 11.96
N LEU A 35 -0.30 38.03 12.66
CA LEU A 35 0.18 36.69 12.32
C LEU A 35 -0.24 36.30 10.88
N TRP A 36 -1.38 36.79 10.40
CA TRP A 36 -1.84 36.51 9.04
C TRP A 36 -0.94 37.15 7.97
N ALA A 37 -0.39 38.32 8.22
CA ALA A 37 0.59 38.91 7.33
C ALA A 37 1.89 38.11 7.30
N LYS A 38 2.32 37.54 8.42
CA LYS A 38 3.51 36.69 8.49
C LYS A 38 3.27 35.33 7.75
N ARG A 39 2.10 34.75 7.90
CA ARG A 39 1.66 33.55 7.14
C ARG A 39 1.60 33.87 5.64
N ALA A 40 1.04 35.01 5.24
CA ALA A 40 1.00 35.43 3.83
C ALA A 40 2.41 35.61 3.25
N GLN A 41 3.34 36.14 4.05
CA GLN A 41 4.74 36.36 3.70
C GLN A 41 5.46 35.00 3.44
N VAL A 42 5.28 33.99 4.31
CA VAL A 42 5.82 32.67 4.12
C VAL A 42 5.24 32.04 2.84
N LEU A 43 3.92 32.09 2.67
CA LEU A 43 3.25 31.52 1.48
C LEU A 43 3.74 32.20 0.19
N ALA A 44 3.82 33.52 0.14
CA ALA A 44 4.33 34.24 -1.02
C ALA A 44 5.78 33.86 -1.32
N GLY A 45 6.63 33.80 -0.28
CA GLY A 45 8.01 33.36 -0.40
C GLY A 45 8.15 31.97 -1.01
N VAL A 46 7.40 30.98 -0.52
CA VAL A 46 7.43 29.60 -1.05
C VAL A 46 6.92 29.53 -2.49
N LEU A 47 5.87 30.27 -2.84
CA LEU A 47 5.34 30.31 -4.22
C LEU A 47 6.31 30.96 -5.22
N LEU A 48 7.23 31.81 -4.74
CA LEU A 48 8.21 32.52 -5.58
C LEU A 48 9.53 31.78 -5.77
N ILE A 49 9.80 30.66 -5.07
CA ILE A 49 11.10 29.96 -5.10
C ILE A 49 11.59 29.68 -6.53
N ASP A 50 10.72 29.18 -7.39
CA ASP A 50 11.09 28.79 -8.76
C ASP A 50 11.04 29.93 -9.78
N ARG A 51 10.52 31.11 -9.43
CA ARG A 51 10.26 32.23 -10.37
C ARG A 51 11.06 33.48 -10.04
N GLU A 52 10.98 33.91 -8.81
CA GLU A 52 11.63 35.11 -8.28
C GLU A 52 12.39 34.72 -7.01
N PRO A 53 13.42 33.84 -7.12
CA PRO A 53 14.09 33.29 -5.94
C PRO A 53 14.75 34.36 -5.05
N ALA A 54 15.17 35.50 -5.61
CA ALA A 54 15.71 36.61 -4.84
C ALA A 54 14.64 37.25 -3.91
N GLU A 55 13.43 37.46 -4.42
CA GLU A 55 12.32 37.96 -3.60
C GLU A 55 11.84 36.89 -2.61
N ALA A 56 11.86 35.62 -3.00
CA ALA A 56 11.59 34.50 -2.08
C ALA A 56 12.54 34.52 -0.87
N VAL A 57 13.85 34.63 -1.08
CA VAL A 57 14.86 34.74 0.00
C VAL A 57 14.54 35.92 0.92
N LYS A 58 14.21 37.07 0.35
CA LYS A 58 13.90 38.28 1.15
C LYS A 58 12.67 38.07 2.03
N LEU A 59 11.58 37.58 1.46
CA LEU A 59 10.33 37.31 2.18
C LEU A 59 10.52 36.30 3.29
N LEU A 60 11.17 35.15 2.97
CA LEU A 60 11.37 34.07 3.92
C LEU A 60 12.31 34.43 5.06
N ARG A 61 13.42 35.15 4.78
CA ARG A 61 14.31 35.66 5.83
C ARG A 61 13.61 36.68 6.77
N ALA A 62 12.77 37.56 6.21
CA ALA A 62 12.00 38.47 7.02
C ALA A 62 10.95 37.80 7.90
N ALA A 63 10.45 36.63 7.51
CA ALA A 63 9.52 35.82 8.31
C ALA A 63 10.22 35.02 9.43
N GLN A 64 11.53 34.78 9.34
CA GLN A 64 12.24 33.84 10.20
C GLN A 64 12.20 34.19 11.67
N SER A 65 12.35 35.50 12.02
CA SER A 65 12.26 35.97 13.41
C SER A 65 10.85 35.87 14.00
N ASP A 66 9.84 35.97 13.13
CA ASP A 66 8.44 36.08 13.55
C ASP A 66 7.71 34.74 13.59
N MET A 67 8.30 33.69 12.93
CA MET A 67 7.75 32.36 12.85
C MET A 67 8.75 31.26 13.28
N PRO A 68 9.25 31.33 14.54
CA PRO A 68 10.30 30.40 15.01
C PRO A 68 9.86 28.91 14.98
N VAL A 69 8.57 28.65 15.04
CA VAL A 69 8.01 27.30 14.92
C VAL A 69 8.33 26.62 13.58
N LEU A 70 8.59 27.41 12.52
CA LEU A 70 8.93 26.97 11.18
C LEU A 70 10.40 27.20 10.80
N ASP A 71 11.30 27.46 11.76
CA ASP A 71 12.70 27.85 11.46
C ASP A 71 13.42 26.83 10.57
N ASP A 72 13.21 25.51 10.77
CA ASP A 72 13.77 24.45 9.93
C ASP A 72 13.21 24.49 8.48
N TYR A 73 11.91 24.68 8.32
CA TYR A 73 11.28 24.82 7.01
C TYR A 73 11.72 26.11 6.30
N LEU A 74 11.79 27.22 7.03
CA LEU A 74 12.25 28.49 6.47
C LEU A 74 13.70 28.40 5.99
N ARG A 75 14.60 27.77 6.77
CA ARG A 75 15.98 27.50 6.34
C ARG A 75 16.03 26.61 5.10
N LEU A 76 15.20 25.58 5.05
CA LEU A 76 15.12 24.69 3.87
C LEU A 76 14.67 25.46 2.62
N TRP A 77 13.57 26.21 2.70
CA TRP A 77 13.06 26.97 1.56
C TRP A 77 13.98 28.11 1.12
N ILE A 78 14.65 28.80 2.07
CA ILE A 78 15.70 29.78 1.75
C ILE A 78 16.87 29.10 1.05
N GLY A 79 17.32 27.95 1.55
CA GLY A 79 18.39 27.17 0.93
C GLY A 79 18.05 26.73 -0.50
N GLU A 80 16.81 26.26 -0.72
CA GLU A 80 16.31 25.92 -2.06
C GLU A 80 16.28 27.16 -2.98
N SER A 81 15.86 28.34 -2.47
CA SER A 81 15.89 29.59 -3.22
C SER A 81 17.31 30.02 -3.59
N LEU A 82 18.27 29.88 -2.68
CA LEU A 82 19.68 30.21 -2.91
C LEU A 82 20.29 29.27 -3.99
N LEU A 83 19.91 28.00 -4.01
CA LEU A 83 20.32 27.09 -5.09
C LEU A 83 19.75 27.54 -6.45
N ARG A 84 18.53 28.05 -6.51
CA ARG A 84 17.95 28.63 -7.74
C ARG A 84 18.68 29.90 -8.20
N LEU A 85 19.24 30.64 -7.26
CA LEU A 85 20.08 31.83 -7.55
C LEU A 85 21.51 31.48 -7.95
N ASN A 86 21.86 30.20 -8.00
CA ASN A 86 23.22 29.72 -8.22
C ASN A 86 24.20 30.22 -7.13
N GLU A 87 23.75 30.28 -5.88
CA GLU A 87 24.49 30.62 -4.68
C GLU A 87 24.70 29.39 -3.76
N PRO A 88 25.38 28.34 -4.25
CA PRO A 88 25.38 27.05 -3.57
C PRO A 88 26.14 27.04 -2.23
N ILE A 89 27.16 27.91 -2.08
CA ILE A 89 27.90 28.01 -0.80
C ILE A 89 26.97 28.54 0.30
N GLN A 90 26.25 29.64 0.04
CA GLN A 90 25.31 30.21 1.02
C GLN A 90 24.17 29.23 1.33
N ALA A 91 23.70 28.52 0.31
CA ALA A 91 22.69 27.48 0.51
C ALA A 91 23.19 26.38 1.44
N ALA A 92 24.40 25.85 1.20
CA ALA A 92 24.99 24.79 2.00
C ALA A 92 25.20 25.22 3.46
N GLU A 93 25.83 26.39 3.67
CA GLU A 93 26.05 26.96 5.02
C GLU A 93 24.77 27.15 5.81
N LEU A 94 23.68 27.53 5.16
CA LEU A 94 22.38 27.65 5.80
C LEU A 94 21.74 26.29 6.12
N LEU A 95 21.71 25.38 5.14
CA LEU A 95 21.06 24.08 5.27
C LEU A 95 21.72 23.18 6.32
N GLU A 96 23.04 23.23 6.44
CA GLU A 96 23.79 22.45 7.45
C GLU A 96 23.50 22.88 8.90
N THR A 97 22.90 24.06 9.10
CA THR A 97 22.49 24.52 10.44
C THR A 97 21.18 23.87 10.91
N ILE A 98 20.36 23.28 10.03
CA ILE A 98 19.06 22.71 10.41
C ILE A 98 19.16 21.68 11.55
N PRO A 99 20.04 20.66 11.51
CA PRO A 99 20.14 19.68 12.59
C PRO A 99 20.54 20.23 13.96
N THR A 100 21.21 21.38 13.99
CA THR A 100 21.68 22.03 15.22
C THR A 100 20.72 23.08 15.74
N ALA A 101 20.05 23.80 14.83
CA ALA A 101 19.07 24.83 15.16
C ALA A 101 17.75 24.25 15.65
N VAL A 102 17.29 23.14 15.02
CA VAL A 102 16.02 22.49 15.35
C VAL A 102 16.25 20.98 15.52
N ARG A 103 16.53 20.55 16.75
CA ARG A 103 16.93 19.16 17.04
C ARG A 103 15.83 18.13 16.79
N ASP A 104 14.59 18.51 16.87
CA ASP A 104 13.39 17.68 16.65
C ASP A 104 12.80 17.84 15.24
N SER A 105 13.60 18.38 14.30
CA SER A 105 13.17 18.55 12.92
C SER A 105 13.04 17.20 12.18
N ASN A 106 11.90 17.00 11.54
CA ASN A 106 11.68 15.88 10.62
C ASN A 106 12.33 16.09 9.24
N LEU A 107 13.04 17.22 9.05
CA LEU A 107 13.73 17.56 7.81
C LEU A 107 15.22 17.18 7.80
N ILE A 108 15.77 16.64 8.89
CA ILE A 108 17.22 16.39 9.04
C ILE A 108 17.79 15.59 7.85
N ALA A 109 17.14 14.51 7.44
CA ALA A 109 17.59 13.70 6.31
C ALA A 109 17.51 14.50 4.98
N ARG A 110 16.38 15.17 4.72
CA ARG A 110 16.19 16.00 3.52
C ARG A 110 17.18 17.15 3.47
N ALA A 111 17.39 17.82 4.59
CA ALA A 111 18.40 18.89 4.71
C ALA A 111 19.81 18.35 4.41
N ALA A 112 20.17 17.16 4.91
CA ALA A 112 21.46 16.56 4.65
C ALA A 112 21.69 16.26 3.16
N TYR A 113 20.68 15.71 2.43
CA TYR A 113 20.76 15.52 0.99
C TYR A 113 20.93 16.83 0.23
N ARG A 114 20.14 17.86 0.59
CA ARG A 114 20.22 19.17 -0.05
C ARG A 114 21.55 19.88 0.25
N THR A 115 22.09 19.73 1.47
CA THR A 115 23.42 20.25 1.83
C THR A 115 24.52 19.56 1.00
N GLY A 116 24.49 18.25 0.85
CA GLY A 116 25.43 17.53 0.02
C GLY A 116 25.39 17.96 -1.45
N GLU A 117 24.18 18.15 -2.00
CA GLU A 117 23.98 18.68 -3.35
C GLU A 117 24.53 20.11 -3.47
N ALA A 118 24.27 20.99 -2.51
CA ALA A 118 24.74 22.37 -2.50
C ALA A 118 26.28 22.43 -2.49
N TRP A 119 26.95 21.63 -1.64
CA TRP A 119 28.40 21.55 -1.62
C TRP A 119 28.98 20.97 -2.92
N TYR A 120 28.28 19.99 -3.54
CA TYR A 120 28.67 19.47 -4.85
C TYR A 120 28.63 20.56 -5.94
N LEU A 121 27.54 21.34 -5.99
CA LEU A 121 27.38 22.48 -6.90
C LEU A 121 28.40 23.59 -6.64
N ALA A 122 28.78 23.79 -5.39
CA ALA A 122 29.85 24.72 -4.99
C ALA A 122 31.27 24.21 -5.35
N ASN A 123 31.38 23.00 -5.89
CA ASN A 123 32.65 22.31 -6.19
C ASN A 123 33.55 22.08 -4.95
N VAL A 124 32.95 21.94 -3.77
CA VAL A 124 33.64 21.64 -2.49
C VAL A 124 33.45 20.16 -2.17
N CYS A 125 34.21 19.31 -2.89
CA CYS A 125 34.01 17.88 -2.94
C CYS A 125 34.07 17.19 -1.57
N PHE A 126 35.02 17.55 -0.70
CA PHE A 126 35.13 16.87 0.60
C PHE A 126 33.85 17.07 1.47
N ARG A 127 33.24 18.27 1.41
CA ARG A 127 31.97 18.56 2.13
C ARG A 127 30.80 17.84 1.46
N ALA A 128 30.76 17.79 0.14
CA ALA A 128 29.72 17.09 -0.59
C ALA A 128 29.69 15.60 -0.23
N VAL A 129 30.87 14.95 -0.16
CA VAL A 129 31.02 13.55 0.26
C VAL A 129 30.59 13.35 1.71
N GLU A 130 31.07 14.17 2.65
CA GLU A 130 30.70 14.11 4.07
C GLU A 130 29.18 14.15 4.27
N TRP A 131 28.50 15.08 3.61
CA TRP A 131 27.06 15.24 3.75
C TRP A 131 26.26 14.17 3.00
N ALA A 132 26.75 13.67 1.86
CA ALA A 132 26.15 12.53 1.18
C ALA A 132 26.18 11.27 2.05
N GLU A 133 27.32 10.96 2.70
CA GLU A 133 27.46 9.83 3.62
C GLU A 133 26.51 9.97 4.83
N ARG A 134 26.44 11.17 5.41
CA ARG A 134 25.52 11.47 6.50
C ARG A 134 24.05 11.29 6.10
N ALA A 135 23.65 11.80 4.92
CA ALA A 135 22.30 11.67 4.38
C ALA A 135 21.91 10.21 4.13
N LEU A 136 22.82 9.43 3.50
CA LEU A 136 22.64 8.00 3.27
C LEU A 136 22.52 7.20 4.56
N GLY A 137 23.26 7.60 5.61
CA GLY A 137 23.15 6.99 6.95
C GLY A 137 21.82 7.28 7.63
N LEU A 138 21.19 8.42 7.34
CA LEU A 138 19.90 8.81 7.91
C LEU A 138 18.70 8.18 7.16
N ALA A 139 18.75 8.15 5.82
CA ALA A 139 17.63 7.72 4.99
C ALA A 139 18.08 7.15 3.65
N ASP A 140 18.60 5.93 3.65
CA ASP A 140 19.12 5.25 2.45
C ASP A 140 18.06 4.92 1.38
N LYS A 141 16.77 5.00 1.73
CA LYS A 141 15.64 4.80 0.80
C LYS A 141 15.05 6.09 0.25
N ASP A 142 15.65 7.24 0.57
CA ASP A 142 15.20 8.51 0.04
C ASP A 142 15.38 8.54 -1.49
N PRO A 143 14.43 9.12 -2.25
CA PRO A 143 14.58 9.28 -3.70
C PRO A 143 15.83 10.05 -4.13
N ALA A 144 16.41 10.88 -3.27
CA ALA A 144 17.67 11.61 -3.55
C ALA A 144 18.93 10.76 -3.36
N ALA A 145 18.83 9.57 -2.74
CA ALA A 145 19.99 8.72 -2.46
C ALA A 145 20.82 8.32 -3.71
N PRO A 146 20.21 7.94 -4.86
CA PRO A 146 20.97 7.65 -6.06
C PRO A 146 21.78 8.84 -6.58
N LEU A 147 21.18 10.03 -6.59
CA LEU A 147 21.83 11.26 -7.03
C LEU A 147 22.97 11.65 -6.08
N ALA A 148 22.80 11.50 -4.77
CA ALA A 148 23.84 11.74 -3.78
C ALA A 148 25.06 10.83 -4.00
N LEU A 149 24.84 9.53 -4.26
CA LEU A 149 25.92 8.59 -4.60
C LEU A 149 26.60 8.94 -5.91
N TRP A 150 25.84 9.41 -6.89
CA TRP A 150 26.41 9.88 -8.17
C TRP A 150 27.32 11.08 -7.94
N HIS A 151 26.89 12.10 -7.20
CA HIS A 151 27.69 13.27 -6.84
C HIS A 151 28.94 12.88 -6.05
N GLN A 152 28.80 11.96 -5.08
CA GLN A 152 29.92 11.44 -4.30
C GLN A 152 30.96 10.76 -5.18
N ALA A 153 30.52 9.90 -6.12
CA ALA A 153 31.42 9.22 -7.04
C ALA A 153 32.13 10.21 -8.01
N ASP A 154 31.42 11.24 -8.44
CA ASP A 154 31.98 12.29 -9.28
C ASP A 154 33.04 13.10 -8.52
N CYS A 155 32.78 13.47 -7.28
CA CYS A 155 33.75 14.12 -6.41
C CYS A 155 35.00 13.29 -6.19
N HIS A 156 34.87 12.02 -5.90
CA HIS A 156 36.01 11.10 -5.77
C HIS A 156 36.81 11.03 -7.07
N THR A 157 36.15 11.03 -8.22
CA THR A 157 36.82 11.02 -9.54
C THR A 157 37.60 12.32 -9.77
N ARG A 158 37.02 13.50 -9.47
CA ARG A 158 37.68 14.81 -9.60
C ARG A 158 38.93 14.93 -8.70
N GLU A 159 38.91 14.29 -7.53
CA GLU A 159 40.01 14.25 -6.57
C GLU A 159 41.04 13.12 -6.85
N ASN A 160 40.91 12.39 -7.98
CA ASN A 160 41.72 11.22 -8.34
C ASN A 160 41.66 10.06 -7.32
N ARG A 161 40.57 9.98 -6.52
CA ARG A 161 40.29 8.93 -5.56
C ARG A 161 39.53 7.80 -6.25
N PHE A 162 40.16 7.15 -7.22
CA PHE A 162 39.54 6.19 -8.10
C PHE A 162 39.01 4.93 -7.37
N PRO A 163 39.69 4.38 -6.34
CA PRO A 163 39.13 3.26 -5.56
C PRO A 163 37.79 3.58 -4.90
N GLU A 164 37.68 4.76 -4.30
CA GLU A 164 36.45 5.23 -3.64
C GLU A 164 35.36 5.55 -4.66
N ALA A 165 35.70 6.19 -5.78
CA ALA A 165 34.77 6.43 -6.88
C ALA A 165 34.17 5.12 -7.39
N ARG A 166 35.00 4.10 -7.57
CA ARG A 166 34.57 2.76 -7.97
C ARG A 166 33.66 2.10 -6.95
N ALA A 167 34.01 2.16 -5.67
CA ALA A 167 33.21 1.59 -4.60
C ALA A 167 31.81 2.25 -4.53
N THR A 168 31.75 3.57 -4.68
CA THR A 168 30.51 4.36 -4.67
C THR A 168 29.64 4.06 -5.91
N LEU A 169 30.22 4.03 -7.12
CA LEU A 169 29.49 3.66 -8.35
C LEU A 169 28.96 2.22 -8.28
N LYS A 170 29.75 1.29 -7.71
CA LYS A 170 29.32 -0.08 -7.47
C LYS A 170 28.14 -0.13 -6.49
N GLN A 171 28.20 0.61 -5.39
CA GLN A 171 27.10 0.72 -4.42
C GLN A 171 25.83 1.24 -5.08
N LEU A 172 25.93 2.30 -5.90
CA LEU A 172 24.82 2.87 -6.66
C LEU A 172 24.19 1.83 -7.60
N TRP A 173 25.01 1.14 -8.39
CA TRP A 173 24.58 0.11 -9.33
C TRP A 173 23.90 -1.08 -8.65
N LEU A 174 24.35 -1.46 -7.46
CA LEU A 174 23.80 -2.60 -6.68
C LEU A 174 22.49 -2.26 -6.00
N ARG A 175 22.43 -1.11 -5.31
CA ARG A 175 21.35 -0.80 -4.37
C ARG A 175 20.16 -0.10 -5.04
N TYR A 176 20.39 0.65 -6.12
CA TYR A 176 19.37 1.45 -6.80
C TYR A 176 19.24 1.12 -8.29
N PRO A 177 19.13 -0.16 -8.67
CA PRO A 177 19.29 -0.61 -10.05
C PRO A 177 18.25 -0.06 -11.04
N HIS A 178 17.18 0.55 -10.55
CA HIS A 178 16.09 1.16 -11.31
C HIS A 178 16.33 2.66 -11.60
N SER A 179 17.26 3.30 -10.90
CA SER A 179 17.51 4.73 -11.05
C SER A 179 18.25 5.05 -12.34
N PRO A 180 18.05 6.26 -12.92
CA PRO A 180 18.83 6.74 -14.08
C PRO A 180 20.34 6.70 -13.80
N GLU A 181 20.76 7.19 -12.65
CA GLU A 181 22.15 7.27 -12.22
C GLU A 181 22.81 5.88 -12.17
N ALA A 182 22.07 4.84 -11.74
CA ALA A 182 22.61 3.48 -11.70
C ALA A 182 22.80 2.86 -13.10
N ARG A 183 22.01 3.28 -14.09
CA ARG A 183 22.23 2.87 -15.49
C ARG A 183 23.55 3.41 -16.01
N ASP A 184 23.85 4.67 -15.70
CA ASP A 184 25.08 5.34 -16.16
C ASP A 184 26.30 4.91 -15.32
N ALA A 185 26.08 4.51 -14.05
CA ALA A 185 27.13 4.08 -13.14
C ALA A 185 27.96 2.92 -13.69
N LYS A 186 27.35 1.96 -14.40
CA LYS A 186 28.08 0.84 -15.00
C LYS A 186 29.03 1.30 -16.09
N ALA A 187 28.57 2.14 -17.02
CA ALA A 187 29.41 2.69 -18.09
C ALA A 187 30.57 3.51 -17.49
N ARG A 188 30.30 4.28 -16.43
CA ARG A 188 31.34 5.06 -15.75
C ARG A 188 32.34 4.19 -14.97
N LEU A 189 31.90 3.07 -14.40
CA LEU A 189 32.79 2.08 -13.79
C LEU A 189 33.81 1.55 -14.80
N ASP A 190 33.43 1.32 -16.06
CA ASP A 190 34.30 0.84 -17.11
C ASP A 190 35.33 1.93 -17.51
N THR A 191 34.99 3.22 -17.44
CA THR A 191 35.88 4.34 -17.80
C THR A 191 36.86 4.75 -16.69
N VAL A 192 36.47 4.62 -15.41
CA VAL A 192 37.33 4.93 -14.24
C VAL A 192 38.42 3.89 -14.04
N LEU A 193 38.38 2.79 -14.79
CA LEU A 193 39.28 1.63 -14.66
C LEU A 193 40.48 1.63 -15.62
N GLU A 194 40.96 2.76 -16.13
CA GLU A 194 42.17 2.87 -16.97
C GLU A 194 42.57 1.53 -17.65
N GLY A 195 41.71 1.02 -18.56
CA GLY A 195 42.01 -0.17 -19.38
C GLY A 195 41.48 -1.53 -18.88
N GLU A 196 40.91 -1.65 -17.71
CA GLU A 196 40.21 -2.86 -17.23
C GLU A 196 38.70 -2.65 -17.18
N SER A 197 37.91 -3.43 -17.94
CA SER A 197 36.48 -3.40 -17.82
C SER A 197 36.04 -4.03 -16.47
N TRP A 198 35.16 -3.35 -15.72
CA TRP A 198 34.64 -3.88 -14.49
C TRP A 198 33.68 -5.05 -14.76
N ALA A 199 33.97 -6.21 -14.20
CA ALA A 199 33.09 -7.37 -14.24
C ALA A 199 32.42 -7.59 -12.86
N PRO A 200 31.08 -7.61 -12.77
CA PRO A 200 30.39 -7.93 -11.54
C PRO A 200 30.73 -9.34 -11.04
N THR A 201 30.95 -9.48 -9.74
CA THR A 201 31.14 -10.78 -9.10
C THR A 201 29.81 -11.51 -8.94
N ALA A 202 29.86 -12.80 -8.60
CA ALA A 202 28.64 -13.55 -8.28
C ALA A 202 27.85 -12.88 -7.14
N GLU A 203 28.52 -12.46 -6.07
CA GLU A 203 27.85 -11.76 -4.95
C GLU A 203 27.18 -10.45 -5.40
N ASP A 204 27.79 -9.71 -6.32
CA ASP A 204 27.19 -8.49 -6.88
C ASP A 204 25.88 -8.79 -7.62
N HIS A 205 25.84 -9.86 -8.41
CA HIS A 205 24.61 -10.30 -9.06
C HIS A 205 23.53 -10.73 -8.07
N TYR A 206 23.93 -11.41 -7.00
CA TYR A 206 22.98 -11.81 -5.95
C TYR A 206 22.36 -10.60 -5.22
N LEU A 207 23.18 -9.63 -4.81
CA LEU A 207 22.72 -8.41 -4.14
C LEU A 207 21.81 -7.57 -5.05
N ARG A 208 22.20 -7.44 -6.31
CA ARG A 208 21.37 -6.73 -7.31
C ARG A 208 20.04 -7.43 -7.57
N ALA A 209 20.04 -8.76 -7.63
CA ALA A 209 18.81 -9.52 -7.73
C ALA A 209 17.87 -9.27 -6.53
N GLN A 210 18.41 -9.18 -5.33
CA GLN A 210 17.61 -8.85 -4.13
C GLN A 210 16.99 -7.45 -4.24
N ALA A 211 17.75 -6.47 -4.73
CA ALA A 211 17.23 -5.12 -4.95
C ALA A 211 16.07 -5.13 -5.97
N PHE A 212 16.20 -5.83 -7.09
CA PHE A 212 15.13 -5.98 -8.07
C PHE A 212 13.89 -6.71 -7.50
N LEU A 213 14.10 -7.77 -6.71
CA LEU A 213 12.98 -8.46 -6.04
C LEU A 213 12.23 -7.54 -5.07
N GLY A 214 12.95 -6.69 -4.33
CA GLY A 214 12.36 -5.68 -3.46
C GLY A 214 11.52 -4.63 -4.21
N LEU A 215 11.87 -4.36 -5.47
CA LEU A 215 11.16 -3.46 -6.37
C LEU A 215 10.07 -4.15 -7.21
N ALA A 216 9.80 -5.44 -6.96
CA ALA A 216 8.91 -6.28 -7.76
C ALA A 216 9.28 -6.39 -9.26
N MET A 217 10.53 -6.15 -9.61
CA MET A 217 11.08 -6.26 -10.96
C MET A 217 11.56 -7.70 -11.21
N GLN A 218 10.60 -8.61 -11.41
CA GLN A 218 10.87 -10.05 -11.41
C GLN A 218 11.71 -10.52 -12.60
N GLY A 219 11.55 -9.89 -13.78
CA GLY A 219 12.31 -10.23 -14.99
C GLY A 219 13.80 -9.98 -14.81
N GLU A 220 14.15 -8.79 -14.34
CA GLU A 220 15.52 -8.38 -14.08
C GLU A 220 16.14 -9.21 -12.95
N ALA A 221 15.35 -9.52 -11.91
CA ALA A 221 15.81 -10.39 -10.83
C ALA A 221 16.15 -11.80 -11.33
N VAL A 222 15.38 -12.37 -12.25
CA VAL A 222 15.66 -13.68 -12.87
C VAL A 222 16.99 -13.68 -13.58
N GLU A 223 17.29 -12.64 -14.38
CA GLU A 223 18.54 -12.53 -15.11
C GLU A 223 19.75 -12.47 -14.15
N GLU A 224 19.64 -11.66 -13.10
CA GLU A 224 20.73 -11.53 -12.12
C GLU A 224 20.92 -12.83 -11.30
N LEU A 225 19.84 -13.51 -10.88
CA LEU A 225 19.93 -14.79 -10.19
C LEU A 225 20.55 -15.88 -11.08
N ARG A 226 20.24 -15.89 -12.37
CA ARG A 226 20.86 -16.82 -13.32
C ARG A 226 22.37 -16.60 -13.46
N ARG A 227 22.81 -15.34 -13.55
CA ARG A 227 24.22 -14.97 -13.58
C ARG A 227 24.95 -15.39 -12.31
N PHE A 228 24.35 -15.12 -11.14
CA PHE A 228 24.87 -15.59 -9.86
C PHE A 228 25.09 -17.10 -9.85
N LEU A 229 24.05 -17.87 -10.23
CA LEU A 229 24.09 -19.33 -10.21
C LEU A 229 25.11 -19.93 -11.21
N ALA A 230 25.34 -19.23 -12.34
CA ALA A 230 26.33 -19.64 -13.34
C ALA A 230 27.76 -19.36 -12.87
N LEU A 231 28.02 -18.19 -12.25
CA LEU A 231 29.35 -17.78 -11.80
C LEU A 231 29.82 -18.51 -10.54
N ALA A 232 28.89 -18.90 -9.65
CA ALA A 232 29.22 -19.50 -8.37
C ALA A 232 28.38 -20.75 -8.06
N PRO A 233 28.57 -21.85 -8.78
CA PRO A 233 27.76 -23.06 -8.63
C PRO A 233 27.92 -23.77 -7.27
N ALA A 234 28.99 -23.50 -6.53
CA ALA A 234 29.25 -24.05 -5.19
C ALA A 234 29.00 -23.04 -4.05
N HIS A 235 28.38 -21.89 -4.32
CA HIS A 235 28.20 -20.84 -3.33
C HIS A 235 27.22 -21.28 -2.20
N PRO A 236 27.47 -20.93 -0.92
CA PRO A 236 26.60 -21.29 0.20
C PRO A 236 25.13 -20.84 0.02
N ARG A 237 24.87 -19.72 -0.63
CA ARG A 237 23.51 -19.20 -0.94
C ARG A 237 22.90 -19.77 -2.21
N ARG A 238 23.49 -20.79 -2.81
CA ARG A 238 22.99 -21.36 -4.09
C ARG A 238 21.56 -21.85 -3.99
N SER A 239 21.25 -22.58 -2.93
CA SER A 239 19.89 -23.12 -2.70
C SER A 239 18.87 -22.01 -2.46
N GLU A 240 19.21 -21.02 -1.67
CA GLU A 240 18.38 -19.81 -1.45
C GLU A 240 18.14 -19.04 -2.76
N ALA A 241 19.18 -18.83 -3.56
CA ALA A 241 19.05 -18.16 -4.85
C ALA A 241 18.16 -18.93 -5.83
N ARG A 242 18.27 -20.26 -5.86
CA ARG A 242 17.38 -21.13 -6.66
C ARG A 242 15.92 -21.06 -6.18
N LEU A 243 15.69 -21.01 -4.86
CA LEU A 243 14.34 -20.81 -4.32
C LEU A 243 13.76 -19.46 -4.78
N LYS A 244 14.50 -18.36 -4.63
CA LYS A 244 14.09 -17.04 -5.11
C LYS A 244 13.83 -17.01 -6.62
N LEU A 245 14.68 -17.69 -7.41
CA LEU A 245 14.51 -17.83 -8.85
C LEU A 245 13.21 -18.57 -9.20
N GLY A 246 12.93 -19.67 -8.54
CA GLY A 246 11.69 -20.42 -8.71
C GLY A 246 10.45 -19.59 -8.38
N VAL A 247 10.49 -18.84 -7.29
CA VAL A 247 9.41 -17.92 -6.89
C VAL A 247 9.22 -16.80 -7.93
N ALA A 248 10.30 -16.20 -8.44
CA ALA A 248 10.25 -15.20 -9.49
C ALA A 248 9.62 -15.76 -10.77
N TYR A 249 9.96 -16.99 -11.18
CA TYR A 249 9.32 -17.67 -12.30
C TYR A 249 7.81 -17.87 -12.09
N VAL A 250 7.37 -18.24 -10.87
CA VAL A 250 5.93 -18.35 -10.58
C VAL A 250 5.22 -17.01 -10.77
N ARG A 251 5.83 -15.91 -10.30
CA ARG A 251 5.26 -14.57 -10.45
C ARG A 251 5.18 -14.11 -11.91
N LEU A 252 6.14 -14.52 -12.73
CA LEU A 252 6.15 -14.31 -14.19
C LEU A 252 5.25 -15.30 -14.95
N LYS A 253 4.56 -16.23 -14.26
CA LYS A 253 3.76 -17.32 -14.84
C LYS A 253 4.59 -18.29 -15.71
N GLN A 254 5.90 -18.33 -15.53
CA GLN A 254 6.83 -19.25 -16.17
C GLN A 254 6.88 -20.57 -15.38
N TYR A 255 5.75 -21.30 -15.39
CA TYR A 255 5.55 -22.43 -14.50
C TYR A 255 6.46 -23.62 -14.79
N ASP A 256 6.90 -23.83 -16.05
CA ASP A 256 7.81 -24.91 -16.39
C ASP A 256 9.19 -24.71 -15.77
N GLN A 257 9.74 -23.51 -15.89
CA GLN A 257 11.01 -23.15 -15.26
C GLN A 257 10.93 -23.21 -13.74
N ALA A 258 9.82 -22.72 -13.15
CA ALA A 258 9.57 -22.82 -11.71
C ALA A 258 9.55 -24.29 -11.25
N ARG A 259 8.83 -25.16 -11.96
CA ARG A 259 8.72 -26.59 -11.65
C ARG A 259 10.09 -27.26 -11.63
N GLU A 260 10.89 -27.09 -12.68
CA GLU A 260 12.23 -27.69 -12.76
C GLU A 260 13.13 -27.18 -11.62
N THR A 261 13.08 -25.89 -11.34
CA THR A 261 13.86 -25.28 -10.26
C THR A 261 13.50 -25.89 -8.90
N PHE A 262 12.20 -25.98 -8.58
CA PHE A 262 11.76 -26.55 -7.30
C PHE A 262 11.96 -28.04 -7.20
N ARG A 263 11.75 -28.82 -8.29
CA ARG A 263 12.08 -30.24 -8.31
C ARG A 263 13.54 -30.51 -8.00
N GLY A 264 14.44 -29.71 -8.57
CA GLY A 264 15.86 -29.82 -8.28
C GLY A 264 16.17 -29.56 -6.80
N LEU A 265 15.57 -28.51 -6.19
CA LEU A 265 15.74 -28.22 -4.76
C LEU A 265 15.22 -29.37 -3.85
N VAL A 266 14.08 -29.95 -4.19
CA VAL A 266 13.50 -31.08 -3.45
C VAL A 266 14.39 -32.31 -3.56
N ALA A 267 14.92 -32.60 -4.77
CA ALA A 267 15.82 -33.73 -5.00
C ALA A 267 17.16 -33.61 -4.26
N ASP A 268 17.70 -32.39 -4.20
CA ASP A 268 18.98 -32.09 -3.55
C ASP A 268 18.90 -32.16 -2.01
N ARG A 269 17.70 -32.21 -1.41
CA ARG A 269 17.43 -32.29 0.04
C ARG A 269 18.15 -31.18 0.86
N VAL A 270 18.19 -29.99 0.30
CA VAL A 270 18.76 -28.80 0.95
C VAL A 270 17.79 -28.17 1.96
N GLN A 271 18.24 -27.17 2.70
CA GLN A 271 17.44 -26.48 3.72
C GLN A 271 16.12 -25.93 3.16
N GLU A 272 16.11 -25.44 1.93
CA GLU A 272 14.95 -24.85 1.24
C GLU A 272 14.00 -25.90 0.65
N SER A 273 14.30 -27.18 0.75
CA SER A 273 13.49 -28.26 0.13
C SER A 273 12.05 -28.27 0.66
N SER A 274 11.83 -27.96 1.93
CA SER A 274 10.49 -27.92 2.53
C SER A 274 9.64 -26.81 1.91
N GLU A 275 10.18 -25.61 1.75
CA GLU A 275 9.50 -24.49 1.10
C GLU A 275 9.33 -24.75 -0.40
N ALA A 276 10.36 -25.27 -1.06
CA ALA A 276 10.30 -25.65 -2.47
C ALA A 276 9.21 -26.69 -2.75
N THR A 277 8.96 -27.63 -1.81
CA THR A 277 7.87 -28.62 -1.94
C THR A 277 6.49 -27.96 -1.95
N VAL A 278 6.27 -26.98 -1.08
CA VAL A 278 5.00 -26.21 -1.06
C VAL A 278 4.81 -25.40 -2.35
N TRP A 279 5.87 -24.77 -2.84
CA TRP A 279 5.84 -24.06 -4.12
C TRP A 279 5.60 -25.01 -5.30
N LEU A 280 6.23 -26.17 -5.29
CA LEU A 280 6.04 -27.22 -6.32
C LEU A 280 4.58 -27.71 -6.35
N ALA A 281 3.97 -27.95 -5.18
CA ALA A 281 2.56 -28.28 -5.07
C ALA A 281 1.66 -27.21 -5.71
N ARG A 282 1.94 -25.93 -5.44
CA ARG A 282 1.23 -24.81 -6.04
C ARG A 282 1.41 -24.75 -7.56
N VAL A 283 2.61 -25.04 -8.07
CA VAL A 283 2.88 -25.07 -9.52
C VAL A 283 2.12 -26.23 -10.16
N TYR A 284 2.12 -27.44 -9.56
CA TYR A 284 1.34 -28.58 -10.06
C TYR A 284 -0.17 -28.26 -10.12
N LEU A 285 -0.71 -27.59 -9.10
CA LEU A 285 -2.09 -27.10 -9.11
C LEU A 285 -2.35 -26.16 -10.30
N ARG A 286 -1.46 -25.17 -10.50
CA ARG A 286 -1.58 -24.18 -11.60
C ARG A 286 -1.47 -24.79 -12.98
N GLN A 287 -0.70 -25.87 -13.13
CA GLN A 287 -0.53 -26.62 -14.39
C GLN A 287 -1.54 -27.76 -14.54
N ASN A 288 -2.49 -27.91 -13.64
CA ASN A 288 -3.46 -29.02 -13.61
C ASN A 288 -2.80 -30.43 -13.61
N GLN A 289 -1.64 -30.57 -12.95
CA GLN A 289 -0.89 -31.83 -12.84
C GLN A 289 -1.26 -32.56 -11.55
N GLY A 290 -2.52 -32.97 -11.44
CA GLY A 290 -3.08 -33.53 -10.20
C GLY A 290 -2.46 -34.85 -9.77
N ASP A 291 -2.11 -35.75 -10.67
CA ASP A 291 -1.48 -37.01 -10.31
C ASP A 291 -0.16 -36.80 -9.58
N LYS A 292 0.66 -35.82 -10.07
CA LYS A 292 1.91 -35.46 -9.43
C LYS A 292 1.68 -34.77 -8.10
N LEU A 293 0.60 -33.97 -7.98
CA LEU A 293 0.23 -33.34 -6.74
C LEU A 293 -0.20 -34.33 -5.67
N ILE A 294 -0.98 -35.37 -6.06
CA ILE A 294 -1.37 -36.46 -5.15
C ILE A 294 -0.14 -37.30 -4.76
N GLU A 295 0.74 -37.61 -5.70
CA GLU A 295 2.00 -38.30 -5.39
C GLU A 295 2.85 -37.47 -4.39
N LEU A 296 2.88 -36.15 -4.54
CA LEU A 296 3.59 -35.26 -3.63
C LEU A 296 3.02 -35.32 -2.20
N THR A 297 1.69 -35.51 -2.00
CA THR A 297 1.14 -35.72 -0.66
C THR A 297 1.63 -36.97 0.02
N ARG A 298 1.83 -38.05 -0.75
CA ARG A 298 2.35 -39.33 -0.24
C ARG A 298 3.82 -39.23 0.15
N SER A 299 4.64 -38.62 -0.72
CA SER A 299 6.06 -38.35 -0.42
C SER A 299 6.27 -37.39 0.74
N ALA A 300 5.41 -36.39 0.86
CA ALA A 300 5.41 -35.42 1.96
C ALA A 300 5.11 -36.08 3.33
N ALA A 301 4.30 -37.15 3.34
CA ALA A 301 4.00 -37.91 4.56
C ALA A 301 5.19 -38.75 5.05
N GLN A 302 6.09 -39.15 4.14
CA GLN A 302 7.29 -39.95 4.45
C GLN A 302 8.56 -39.14 4.69
N GLY A 303 8.51 -37.80 4.38
CA GLY A 303 9.66 -36.90 4.46
C GLY A 303 9.74 -36.11 5.75
N SER A 304 10.74 -35.20 5.82
CA SER A 304 11.02 -34.30 6.97
C SER A 304 10.15 -33.04 7.00
N LEU A 305 9.06 -32.95 6.24
CA LEU A 305 8.18 -31.80 6.22
C LEU A 305 7.46 -31.58 7.54
N GLY A 306 7.45 -30.36 8.04
CA GLY A 306 6.65 -29.96 9.20
C GLY A 306 5.13 -30.07 8.95
N GLY A 307 4.33 -30.07 10.03
CA GLY A 307 2.88 -30.19 9.96
C GLY A 307 2.24 -29.17 9.03
N ASP A 308 2.66 -27.90 9.13
CA ASP A 308 2.12 -26.79 8.33
C ASP A 308 2.41 -26.94 6.83
N GLN A 309 3.60 -27.38 6.45
CA GLN A 309 3.95 -27.60 5.05
C GLN A 309 3.16 -28.79 4.47
N ARG A 310 3.03 -29.88 5.24
CA ARG A 310 2.18 -31.01 4.85
C ARG A 310 0.73 -30.59 4.67
N ALA A 311 0.19 -29.79 5.62
CA ALA A 311 -1.16 -29.25 5.52
C ALA A 311 -1.35 -28.44 4.23
N MET A 312 -0.37 -27.60 3.85
CA MET A 312 -0.43 -26.83 2.60
C MET A 312 -0.43 -27.72 1.34
N VAL A 313 0.38 -28.77 1.31
CA VAL A 313 0.38 -29.72 0.19
C VAL A 313 -0.98 -30.43 0.07
N HIS A 314 -1.55 -30.88 1.19
CA HIS A 314 -2.89 -31.48 1.22
C HIS A 314 -3.97 -30.48 0.81
N LEU A 315 -3.86 -29.20 1.20
CA LEU A 315 -4.78 -28.14 0.78
C LEU A 315 -4.82 -28.01 -0.75
N PHE A 316 -3.66 -27.93 -1.40
CA PHE A 316 -3.59 -27.82 -2.85
C PHE A 316 -4.13 -29.07 -3.56
N ALA A 317 -3.85 -30.27 -3.02
CA ALA A 317 -4.40 -31.53 -3.54
C ALA A 317 -5.92 -31.56 -3.39
N GLY A 318 -6.45 -31.18 -2.23
CA GLY A 318 -7.89 -31.08 -1.99
C GLY A 318 -8.57 -30.09 -2.94
N VAL A 319 -7.98 -28.93 -3.19
CA VAL A 319 -8.52 -27.94 -4.16
C VAL A 319 -8.56 -28.54 -5.57
N TRP A 320 -7.51 -29.22 -6.01
CA TRP A 320 -7.51 -29.85 -7.32
C TRP A 320 -8.58 -30.94 -7.41
N LEU A 321 -8.73 -31.80 -6.40
CA LEU A 321 -9.76 -32.83 -6.36
C LEU A 321 -11.17 -32.26 -6.37
N GLU A 322 -11.40 -31.14 -5.65
CA GLU A 322 -12.66 -30.39 -5.66
C GLU A 322 -12.98 -29.89 -7.08
N ASP A 323 -11.99 -29.33 -7.79
CA ASP A 323 -12.13 -28.85 -9.16
C ASP A 323 -12.45 -30.00 -10.16
N GLN A 324 -11.98 -31.22 -9.88
CA GLN A 324 -12.30 -32.42 -10.68
C GLN A 324 -13.64 -33.05 -10.28
N GLY A 325 -14.40 -32.52 -9.35
CA GLY A 325 -15.64 -33.09 -8.84
C GLY A 325 -15.44 -34.31 -7.95
N ARG A 326 -14.23 -34.64 -7.55
CA ARG A 326 -13.89 -35.78 -6.66
C ARG A 326 -14.07 -35.35 -5.20
N PHE A 327 -15.33 -35.09 -4.82
CA PHE A 327 -15.67 -34.39 -3.57
C PHE A 327 -15.28 -35.18 -2.31
N ASP A 328 -15.46 -36.52 -2.27
CA ASP A 328 -15.09 -37.30 -1.09
C ASP A 328 -13.58 -37.41 -0.89
N ASP A 329 -12.82 -37.51 -1.98
CA ASP A 329 -11.37 -37.42 -1.93
C ASP A 329 -10.89 -36.04 -1.47
N ALA A 330 -11.53 -34.97 -1.97
CA ALA A 330 -11.24 -33.59 -1.53
C ALA A 330 -11.49 -33.42 -0.03
N ILE A 331 -12.63 -33.90 0.48
CA ILE A 331 -12.96 -33.90 1.92
C ILE A 331 -11.88 -34.61 2.72
N SER A 332 -11.39 -35.76 2.24
CA SER A 332 -10.32 -36.50 2.89
C SER A 332 -9.03 -35.66 3.00
N MET A 333 -8.63 -35.01 1.91
CA MET A 333 -7.45 -34.13 1.91
C MET A 333 -7.65 -32.93 2.83
N PHE A 334 -8.80 -32.27 2.83
CA PHE A 334 -9.09 -31.13 3.68
C PHE A 334 -9.17 -31.49 5.18
N ARG A 335 -9.62 -32.69 5.52
CA ARG A 335 -9.53 -33.22 6.91
C ARG A 335 -8.07 -33.36 7.35
N GLN A 336 -7.16 -33.75 6.45
CA GLN A 336 -5.72 -33.78 6.77
C GLN A 336 -5.21 -32.36 7.05
N VAL A 337 -5.67 -31.33 6.33
CA VAL A 337 -5.33 -29.93 6.65
C VAL A 337 -5.75 -29.57 8.07
N ALA A 338 -6.98 -29.91 8.45
CA ALA A 338 -7.51 -29.64 9.78
C ALA A 338 -6.76 -30.39 10.90
N THR A 339 -6.21 -31.57 10.60
CA THR A 339 -5.48 -32.43 11.56
C THR A 339 -3.99 -32.02 11.68
N LEU A 340 -3.34 -31.71 10.55
CA LEU A 340 -1.89 -31.45 10.48
C LEU A 340 -1.52 -30.00 10.79
N GLY A 341 -2.46 -29.06 10.59
CA GLY A 341 -2.22 -27.63 10.81
C GLY A 341 -1.94 -27.30 12.28
N ASN A 342 -0.80 -26.69 12.56
CA ASN A 342 -0.41 -26.30 13.92
C ASN A 342 -1.22 -25.12 14.45
N SER A 343 -1.57 -24.17 13.56
CA SER A 343 -2.35 -22.99 13.94
C SER A 343 -3.86 -23.24 13.89
N ALA A 344 -4.61 -22.59 14.79
CA ALA A 344 -6.08 -22.59 14.74
C ALA A 344 -6.62 -22.11 13.38
N SER A 345 -5.93 -21.16 12.74
CA SER A 345 -6.29 -20.64 11.43
C SER A 345 -6.18 -21.69 10.32
N GLN A 346 -5.13 -22.51 10.31
CA GLN A 346 -5.01 -23.62 9.34
C GLN A 346 -6.04 -24.71 9.57
N ARG A 347 -6.31 -25.04 10.85
CA ARG A 347 -7.39 -26.01 11.17
C ARG A 347 -8.74 -25.50 10.72
N ALA A 348 -9.03 -24.21 10.93
CA ALA A 348 -10.25 -23.55 10.47
C ALA A 348 -10.35 -23.56 8.94
N GLU A 349 -9.26 -23.33 8.20
CA GLU A 349 -9.26 -23.42 6.72
C GLU A 349 -9.59 -24.85 6.27
N GLY A 350 -9.00 -25.87 6.88
CA GLY A 350 -9.31 -27.28 6.57
C GLY A 350 -10.79 -27.61 6.80
N LEU A 351 -11.34 -27.26 7.97
CA LEU A 351 -12.75 -27.46 8.29
C LEU A 351 -13.66 -26.62 7.38
N TRP A 352 -13.27 -25.39 7.08
CA TRP A 352 -14.01 -24.55 6.13
C TRP A 352 -14.19 -25.25 4.77
N ARG A 353 -13.10 -25.80 4.24
CA ARG A 353 -13.14 -26.53 2.97
C ARG A 353 -14.00 -27.79 3.04
N VAL A 354 -13.91 -28.55 4.13
CA VAL A 354 -14.78 -29.71 4.35
C VAL A 354 -16.25 -29.29 4.34
N GLY A 355 -16.62 -28.32 5.19
CA GLY A 355 -18.00 -27.83 5.30
C GLY A 355 -18.54 -27.25 4.00
N TRP A 356 -17.68 -26.56 3.25
CA TRP A 356 -18.05 -25.99 1.95
C TRP A 356 -18.32 -27.08 0.89
N VAL A 357 -17.48 -28.11 0.78
CA VAL A 357 -17.73 -29.24 -0.14
C VAL A 357 -18.99 -30.01 0.28
N GLN A 358 -19.21 -30.23 1.57
CA GLN A 358 -20.45 -30.84 2.08
C GLN A 358 -21.68 -30.02 1.69
N TYR A 359 -21.63 -28.67 1.82
CA TYR A 359 -22.73 -27.78 1.41
C TYR A 359 -23.02 -27.91 -0.11
N ARG A 360 -21.99 -27.88 -0.94
CA ARG A 360 -22.10 -27.99 -2.40
C ARG A 360 -22.68 -29.34 -2.86
N THR A 361 -22.46 -30.39 -2.10
CA THR A 361 -22.95 -31.75 -2.36
C THR A 361 -24.28 -32.07 -1.65
N ALA A 362 -24.98 -31.01 -1.17
CA ALA A 362 -26.27 -31.11 -0.46
C ALA A 362 -26.23 -31.93 0.84
N ARG A 363 -25.05 -32.15 1.42
CA ARG A 363 -24.89 -32.74 2.76
C ARG A 363 -25.01 -31.64 3.83
N TYR A 364 -26.16 -30.98 3.85
CA TYR A 364 -26.35 -29.74 4.61
C TYR A 364 -26.20 -29.94 6.13
N ARG A 365 -26.71 -31.07 6.66
CA ARG A 365 -26.59 -31.38 8.09
C ARG A 365 -25.13 -31.49 8.52
N GLU A 366 -24.33 -32.31 7.78
CA GLU A 366 -22.91 -32.47 8.06
C GLU A 366 -22.14 -31.14 7.90
N SER A 367 -22.52 -30.35 6.88
CA SER A 367 -21.96 -29.02 6.61
C SER A 367 -22.17 -28.07 7.80
N ALA A 368 -23.41 -28.00 8.31
CA ALA A 368 -23.74 -27.16 9.45
C ALA A 368 -22.95 -27.56 10.72
N GLU A 369 -22.82 -28.86 10.97
CA GLU A 369 -22.02 -29.38 12.08
C GLU A 369 -20.52 -29.01 11.92
N THR A 370 -19.98 -29.14 10.71
CA THR A 370 -18.58 -28.78 10.41
C THR A 370 -18.35 -27.27 10.59
N PHE A 371 -19.25 -26.41 10.12
CA PHE A 371 -19.13 -24.97 10.30
C PHE A 371 -19.22 -24.55 11.78
N ARG A 372 -20.10 -25.19 12.57
CA ARG A 372 -20.14 -24.95 14.02
C ARG A 372 -18.85 -25.31 14.73
N ALA A 373 -18.18 -26.40 14.30
CA ALA A 373 -16.86 -26.76 14.83
C ALA A 373 -15.79 -25.69 14.58
N ILE A 374 -15.91 -24.88 13.50
CA ILE A 374 -15.02 -23.72 13.27
C ILE A 374 -15.27 -22.63 14.31
N VAL A 375 -16.52 -22.39 14.71
CA VAL A 375 -16.85 -21.37 15.71
C VAL A 375 -16.18 -21.68 17.05
N GLU A 376 -16.09 -22.95 17.42
CA GLU A 376 -15.41 -23.40 18.65
C GLU A 376 -13.89 -23.14 18.65
N LEU A 377 -13.28 -23.00 17.49
CA LEU A 377 -11.87 -22.62 17.37
C LEU A 377 -11.59 -21.15 17.69
N GLN A 378 -12.61 -20.32 17.78
CA GLN A 378 -12.54 -18.88 18.09
C GLN A 378 -11.57 -18.10 17.19
N VAL A 379 -11.53 -18.42 15.90
CA VAL A 379 -10.69 -17.73 14.90
C VAL A 379 -11.48 -16.59 14.28
N ASN A 380 -11.20 -15.35 14.70
CA ASN A 380 -11.93 -14.15 14.29
C ASN A 380 -12.19 -14.03 12.78
N GLY A 381 -11.22 -14.39 11.95
CA GLY A 381 -11.34 -14.32 10.48
C GLY A 381 -12.32 -15.33 9.88
N PHE A 382 -12.62 -16.45 10.57
CA PHE A 382 -13.50 -17.52 10.10
C PHE A 382 -14.87 -17.53 10.79
N GLU A 383 -14.97 -16.98 11.98
CA GLU A 383 -16.17 -17.08 12.79
C GLU A 383 -17.43 -16.50 12.10
N PRO A 384 -17.45 -15.26 11.58
CA PRO A 384 -18.64 -14.71 10.92
C PRO A 384 -19.04 -15.52 9.68
N GLN A 385 -18.08 -16.02 8.94
CA GLN A 385 -18.26 -16.92 7.79
C GLN A 385 -18.91 -18.23 8.21
N ALA A 386 -18.40 -18.85 9.27
CA ALA A 386 -18.87 -20.13 9.76
C ALA A 386 -20.29 -20.05 10.32
N ILE A 387 -20.62 -19.01 11.09
CA ILE A 387 -21.99 -18.81 11.60
C ILE A 387 -22.97 -18.62 10.43
N TYR A 388 -22.61 -17.78 9.45
CA TYR A 388 -23.45 -17.50 8.28
C TYR A 388 -23.75 -18.78 7.50
N TRP A 389 -22.71 -19.55 7.15
CA TRP A 389 -22.89 -20.76 6.32
C TRP A 389 -23.50 -21.94 7.08
N ALA A 390 -23.35 -22.00 8.40
CA ALA A 390 -24.13 -22.92 9.22
C ALA A 390 -25.63 -22.60 9.14
N ALA A 391 -25.99 -21.30 9.23
CA ALA A 391 -27.38 -20.84 9.07
C ALA A 391 -27.92 -21.13 7.66
N ARG A 392 -27.10 -20.94 6.62
CA ARG A 392 -27.44 -21.27 5.22
C ARG A 392 -27.69 -22.76 5.02
N ALA A 393 -26.89 -23.61 5.64
CA ALA A 393 -27.06 -25.05 5.57
C ALA A 393 -28.35 -25.50 6.29
N ASP A 394 -28.64 -24.95 7.47
CA ASP A 394 -29.91 -25.22 8.18
C ASP A 394 -31.12 -24.67 7.41
N GLU A 395 -31.02 -23.50 6.75
CA GLU A 395 -32.06 -22.96 5.87
C GLU A 395 -32.37 -23.92 4.69
N ARG A 396 -31.32 -24.48 4.06
CA ARG A 396 -31.49 -25.47 2.97
C ARG A 396 -32.13 -26.79 3.45
N GLU A 397 -31.95 -27.14 4.73
CA GLU A 397 -32.64 -28.26 5.38
C GLU A 397 -34.04 -27.90 5.94
N GLN A 398 -34.51 -26.67 5.71
CA GLN A 398 -35.79 -26.17 6.20
C GLN A 398 -35.95 -26.25 7.74
N LYS A 399 -34.83 -26.16 8.47
CA LYS A 399 -34.87 -26.12 9.93
C LYS A 399 -35.40 -24.79 10.42
N THR A 400 -36.21 -24.87 11.50
CA THR A 400 -36.65 -23.68 12.24
C THR A 400 -35.43 -23.02 12.90
N GLY A 401 -35.40 -21.67 13.00
CA GLY A 401 -34.37 -20.91 13.73
C GLY A 401 -33.20 -20.40 12.85
N ALA A 402 -33.27 -20.54 11.52
CA ALA A 402 -32.26 -19.98 10.64
C ALA A 402 -32.16 -18.44 10.75
N ALA A 403 -33.30 -17.76 10.95
CA ALA A 403 -33.32 -16.30 11.10
C ALA A 403 -32.56 -15.83 12.36
N GLU A 404 -32.73 -16.52 13.48
CA GLU A 404 -31.98 -16.25 14.71
C GLU A 404 -30.48 -16.49 14.56
N GLN A 405 -30.09 -17.48 13.76
CA GLN A 405 -28.68 -17.72 13.47
C GLN A 405 -28.08 -16.61 12.61
N TYR A 406 -28.81 -16.13 11.60
CA TYR A 406 -28.41 -14.94 10.85
C TYR A 406 -28.29 -13.70 11.75
N ALA A 407 -29.22 -13.50 12.68
CA ALA A 407 -29.14 -12.41 13.65
C ALA A 407 -27.87 -12.50 14.52
N ARG A 408 -27.44 -13.71 14.91
CA ARG A 408 -26.20 -13.93 15.68
C ARG A 408 -24.96 -13.43 14.93
N VAL A 409 -24.91 -13.57 13.59
CA VAL A 409 -23.79 -13.03 12.81
C VAL A 409 -23.64 -11.53 13.07
N CYS A 410 -24.75 -10.78 13.00
CA CYS A 410 -24.75 -9.34 13.18
C CYS A 410 -24.53 -8.91 14.64
N GLN A 411 -25.04 -9.68 15.60
CA GLN A 411 -24.82 -9.40 17.03
C GLN A 411 -23.33 -9.51 17.41
N ARG A 412 -22.62 -10.49 16.86
CA ARG A 412 -21.20 -10.73 17.18
C ARG A 412 -20.23 -10.01 16.24
N HIS A 413 -20.61 -9.80 14.99
CA HIS A 413 -19.76 -9.29 13.91
C HIS A 413 -20.51 -8.28 13.04
N THR A 414 -21.01 -7.21 13.66
CA THR A 414 -21.87 -6.18 13.04
C THR A 414 -21.28 -5.61 11.74
N TYR A 415 -19.97 -5.43 11.71
CA TYR A 415 -19.26 -4.78 10.58
C TYR A 415 -18.63 -5.78 9.61
N SER A 416 -19.11 -7.01 9.58
CA SER A 416 -18.61 -8.06 8.67
C SER A 416 -19.41 -8.11 7.37
N TYR A 417 -18.75 -8.57 6.30
CA TYR A 417 -19.43 -8.93 5.04
C TYR A 417 -20.61 -9.89 5.25
N TYR A 418 -20.45 -10.85 6.14
CA TYR A 418 -21.49 -11.85 6.41
C TYR A 418 -22.68 -11.29 7.20
N CYS A 419 -22.51 -10.25 8.01
CA CYS A 419 -23.66 -9.57 8.60
C CYS A 419 -24.48 -8.84 7.54
N GLN A 420 -23.85 -8.20 6.55
CA GLN A 420 -24.56 -7.57 5.44
C GLN A 420 -25.37 -8.59 4.64
N LEU A 421 -24.82 -9.78 4.36
CA LEU A 421 -25.55 -10.86 3.72
C LEU A 421 -26.70 -11.40 4.59
N ALA A 422 -26.43 -11.61 5.88
CA ALA A 422 -27.40 -12.12 6.85
C ALA A 422 -28.61 -11.19 7.01
N SER A 423 -28.38 -9.88 7.06
CA SER A 423 -29.44 -8.88 7.16
C SER A 423 -30.39 -8.92 5.95
N GLY A 424 -29.85 -9.10 4.74
CA GLY A 424 -30.67 -9.23 3.53
C GLY A 424 -31.54 -10.50 3.51
N ARG A 425 -31.05 -11.63 4.08
CA ARG A 425 -31.77 -12.90 4.12
C ARG A 425 -32.82 -13.00 5.22
N ALA A 426 -32.51 -12.48 6.37
CA ALA A 426 -33.42 -12.56 7.52
C ALA A 426 -34.50 -11.48 7.50
N SER A 427 -34.57 -10.61 6.48
CA SER A 427 -35.40 -9.40 6.45
C SER A 427 -35.27 -8.59 7.75
N LEU A 428 -34.16 -8.76 8.44
CA LEU A 428 -33.85 -7.96 9.62
C LEU A 428 -33.59 -6.53 9.14
N PRO A 429 -34.18 -5.53 9.80
CA PRO A 429 -33.65 -4.19 9.64
C PRO A 429 -32.19 -4.33 9.97
N LEU A 430 -31.29 -3.86 9.05
CA LEU A 430 -29.92 -3.61 9.44
C LEU A 430 -30.03 -2.89 10.77
N ILE A 431 -29.64 -3.54 11.88
CA ILE A 431 -29.47 -2.89 13.16
C ILE A 431 -28.22 -2.02 12.97
N VAL A 432 -28.36 -1.07 12.10
CA VAL A 432 -27.55 0.12 12.06
C VAL A 432 -28.15 0.93 13.18
N PRO A 433 -27.48 1.13 14.31
CA PRO A 433 -27.90 2.18 15.22
C PRO A 433 -28.15 3.39 14.35
N ALA A 434 -29.40 3.92 14.38
CA ALA A 434 -29.72 5.11 13.60
C ALA A 434 -28.56 6.08 13.85
N ILE A 435 -27.91 6.55 12.79
CA ILE A 435 -26.92 7.62 12.91
C ILE A 435 -27.76 8.80 13.38
N THR A 436 -27.91 8.94 14.68
CA THR A 436 -28.15 10.25 15.25
C THR A 436 -26.84 10.97 14.89
N VAL A 437 -26.86 11.68 13.76
CA VAL A 437 -25.92 12.75 13.53
C VAL A 437 -26.16 13.68 14.73
N VAL A 438 -25.46 13.40 15.81
CA VAL A 438 -25.14 14.46 16.73
C VAL A 438 -24.23 15.31 15.87
N GLU A 439 -24.81 16.38 15.32
CA GLU A 439 -24.03 17.54 14.94
C GLU A 439 -23.22 17.88 16.19
N SER A 440 -22.12 17.18 16.36
CA SER A 440 -21.09 17.69 17.25
C SER A 440 -20.67 18.99 16.57
N PRO A 441 -20.95 20.14 17.20
CA PRO A 441 -20.46 21.40 16.65
C PRO A 441 -18.99 21.14 16.36
N VAL A 442 -18.55 21.54 15.16
CA VAL A 442 -17.15 21.53 14.77
C VAL A 442 -16.42 22.32 15.85
N ARG A 443 -15.90 21.60 16.84
CA ARG A 443 -15.17 22.20 17.94
C ARG A 443 -13.74 22.42 17.42
N GLU A 444 -13.19 23.57 17.77
CA GLU A 444 -11.83 23.96 17.39
C GLU A 444 -10.79 22.90 17.79
N ASP A 445 -9.69 22.82 17.04
CA ASP A 445 -8.66 21.76 17.06
C ASP A 445 -8.20 21.27 18.45
N GLY A 446 -8.30 22.09 19.50
CA GLY A 446 -7.89 21.76 20.87
C GLY A 446 -8.78 20.76 21.63
N GLU A 447 -10.00 20.49 21.19
CA GLU A 447 -10.94 19.62 21.94
C GLU A 447 -10.81 18.12 21.61
N ARG A 448 -9.94 17.74 20.66
CA ARG A 448 -9.74 16.34 20.26
C ARG A 448 -8.65 15.62 21.05
N LEU A 449 -7.72 16.38 21.61
CA LEU A 449 -6.69 15.84 22.48
C LEU A 449 -7.27 15.49 23.85
N PRO A 450 -6.89 14.33 24.43
CA PRO A 450 -7.27 13.95 25.80
C PRO A 450 -6.86 15.07 26.79
N GLU A 451 -7.76 15.46 27.70
CA GLU A 451 -7.52 16.58 28.62
C GLU A 451 -6.23 16.45 29.44
N ASN A 452 -5.94 15.24 29.90
CA ASN A 452 -4.75 14.92 30.67
C ASN A 452 -3.44 14.98 29.88
N ARG A 453 -3.49 14.90 28.55
CA ARG A 453 -2.32 14.94 27.64
C ARG A 453 -2.21 16.26 26.88
N ARG A 454 -3.29 17.03 26.84
CA ARG A 454 -3.38 18.27 26.04
C ARG A 454 -2.26 19.27 26.33
N PRO A 455 -1.96 19.63 27.60
CA PRO A 455 -0.93 20.63 27.89
C PRO A 455 0.49 20.23 27.46
N GLU A 456 0.78 18.91 27.46
CA GLU A 456 2.05 18.37 27.01
C GLU A 456 2.14 18.43 25.47
N ILE A 457 1.10 17.97 24.79
CA ILE A 457 1.07 17.86 23.33
C ILE A 457 1.02 19.25 22.67
N GLU A 458 0.21 20.17 23.20
CA GLU A 458 0.11 21.53 22.66
C GLU A 458 1.43 22.33 22.77
N ARG A 459 2.30 21.97 23.72
CA ARG A 459 3.64 22.55 23.85
C ARG A 459 4.69 21.82 23.01
N HIS A 460 4.34 20.67 22.43
CA HIS A 460 5.30 19.87 21.68
C HIS A 460 5.66 20.58 20.37
N PRO A 461 6.95 20.88 20.09
CA PRO A 461 7.34 21.68 18.91
C PRO A 461 6.87 21.08 17.59
N VAL A 462 6.96 19.74 17.43
CA VAL A 462 6.51 19.03 16.24
C VAL A 462 5.01 19.17 16.04
N TYR A 463 4.21 19.14 17.11
CA TYR A 463 2.77 19.36 17.04
C TYR A 463 2.42 20.78 16.56
N GLN A 464 3.04 21.78 17.19
CA GLN A 464 2.85 23.19 16.81
C GLN A 464 3.25 23.45 15.36
N ARG A 465 4.37 22.88 14.94
CA ARG A 465 4.86 22.96 13.55
C ARG A 465 3.88 22.29 12.58
N GLY A 466 3.39 21.10 12.90
CA GLY A 466 2.38 20.40 12.11
C GLY A 466 1.08 21.18 11.95
N LEU A 467 0.59 21.84 13.01
CA LEU A 467 -0.60 22.69 12.95
C LEU A 467 -0.37 23.97 12.15
N GLU A 468 0.80 24.61 12.27
CA GLU A 468 1.13 25.81 11.51
C GLU A 468 1.23 25.49 10.00
N LEU A 469 1.90 24.36 9.64
CA LEU A 469 1.97 23.90 8.27
C LEU A 469 0.59 23.54 7.70
N LYS A 470 -0.29 22.92 8.51
CA LYS A 470 -1.70 22.70 8.15
C LYS A 470 -2.42 24.01 7.84
N THR A 471 -2.26 25.01 8.70
CA THR A 471 -2.87 26.34 8.55
C THR A 471 -2.40 27.04 7.27
N LEU A 472 -1.13 26.87 6.93
CA LEU A 472 -0.53 27.38 5.69
C LEU A 472 -0.93 26.59 4.44
N GLY A 473 -1.56 25.41 4.59
CA GLY A 473 -1.94 24.55 3.48
C GLY A 473 -0.82 23.66 2.95
N PHE A 474 0.30 23.54 3.67
CA PHE A 474 1.38 22.60 3.35
C PHE A 474 1.04 21.18 3.86
N SER A 475 0.01 20.58 3.28
CA SER A 475 -0.60 19.34 3.75
C SER A 475 0.39 18.16 3.86
N GLN A 476 1.32 18.02 2.90
CA GLN A 476 2.31 16.94 2.93
C GLN A 476 3.33 17.10 4.06
N ASP A 477 3.77 18.33 4.31
CA ASP A 477 4.71 18.65 5.38
C ASP A 477 4.01 18.54 6.75
N ALA A 478 2.79 19.07 6.88
CA ALA A 478 1.97 18.87 8.08
C ALA A 478 1.75 17.39 8.40
N ALA A 479 1.47 16.56 7.37
CA ALA A 479 1.31 15.13 7.52
C ALA A 479 2.59 14.45 8.03
N ARG A 480 3.76 14.88 7.56
CA ARG A 480 5.06 14.33 8.01
C ARG A 480 5.29 14.62 9.50
N GLU A 481 5.03 15.87 9.94
CA GLU A 481 5.15 16.23 11.34
C GLU A 481 4.18 15.43 12.23
N LEU A 482 2.91 15.41 11.87
CA LEU A 482 1.88 14.70 12.64
C LEU A 482 2.07 13.17 12.65
N ALA A 483 2.58 12.58 11.55
CA ALA A 483 2.83 11.15 11.47
C ALA A 483 3.97 10.71 12.41
N SER A 484 5.02 11.52 12.57
CA SER A 484 6.12 11.22 13.50
C SER A 484 5.64 11.12 14.95
N LEU A 485 4.62 11.89 15.33
CA LEU A 485 4.02 11.83 16.66
C LEU A 485 3.24 10.52 16.89
N THR A 486 2.69 9.91 15.87
CA THR A 486 1.98 8.62 16.04
C THR A 486 2.92 7.49 16.47
N GLU A 487 4.19 7.54 16.11
CA GLU A 487 5.21 6.58 16.57
C GLU A 487 5.57 6.84 18.03
N GLN A 488 5.79 8.10 18.40
CA GLN A 488 6.12 8.52 19.76
C GLN A 488 5.03 8.15 20.76
N TYR A 489 3.76 8.36 20.41
CA TYR A 489 2.58 8.09 21.24
C TYR A 489 1.90 6.74 20.93
N SER A 490 2.61 5.77 20.36
CA SER A 490 2.07 4.49 19.88
C SER A 490 1.35 3.64 20.94
N ARG A 491 1.55 3.91 22.22
CA ARG A 491 0.91 3.21 23.36
C ARG A 491 -0.33 3.93 23.90
N ASP A 492 -0.60 5.16 23.48
CA ASP A 492 -1.72 5.97 23.96
C ASP A 492 -2.81 6.04 22.87
N GLN A 493 -3.85 5.20 23.01
CA GLN A 493 -4.88 5.06 21.98
C GLN A 493 -5.67 6.35 21.74
N ASP A 494 -5.93 7.15 22.79
CA ASP A 494 -6.74 8.36 22.64
C ASP A 494 -5.93 9.44 21.89
N VAL A 495 -4.65 9.58 22.22
CA VAL A 495 -3.72 10.46 21.50
C VAL A 495 -3.53 10.01 20.05
N LEU A 496 -3.37 8.70 19.81
CA LEU A 496 -3.27 8.13 18.45
C LEU A 496 -4.51 8.45 17.62
N LEU A 497 -5.70 8.34 18.20
CA LEU A 497 -6.93 8.65 17.50
C LEU A 497 -7.01 10.14 17.12
N ALA A 498 -6.61 11.03 18.04
CA ALA A 498 -6.54 12.47 17.79
C ALA A 498 -5.58 12.79 16.63
N PHE A 499 -4.36 12.27 16.65
CA PHE A 499 -3.41 12.47 15.56
C PHE A 499 -3.87 11.87 14.24
N SER A 500 -4.49 10.68 14.26
CA SER A 500 -5.06 10.07 13.05
C SER A 500 -6.18 10.91 12.45
N THR A 501 -6.96 11.58 13.28
CA THR A 501 -7.99 12.52 12.84
C THR A 501 -7.37 13.74 12.17
N LEU A 502 -6.34 14.33 12.79
CA LEU A 502 -5.59 15.44 12.21
C LEU A 502 -4.92 15.08 10.88
N LEU A 503 -4.34 13.87 10.79
CA LEU A 503 -3.79 13.34 9.54
C LEU A 503 -4.86 13.24 8.44
N SER A 504 -6.06 12.77 8.78
CA SER A 504 -7.18 12.71 7.83
C SER A 504 -7.62 14.10 7.36
N GLU A 505 -7.58 15.09 8.24
CA GLU A 505 -7.92 16.49 7.90
C GLU A 505 -6.95 17.17 6.95
N VAL A 506 -5.68 16.82 7.04
CA VAL A 506 -4.67 17.30 6.07
C VAL A 506 -4.62 16.46 4.78
N GLY A 507 -5.54 15.50 4.61
CA GLY A 507 -5.59 14.63 3.44
C GLY A 507 -4.63 13.44 3.48
N ALA A 508 -3.93 13.23 4.58
CA ALA A 508 -2.97 12.14 4.75
C ALA A 508 -3.69 10.84 5.19
N TYR A 509 -4.56 10.32 4.32
CA TYR A 509 -5.42 9.18 4.64
C TYR A 509 -4.64 7.88 4.86
N TYR A 510 -3.55 7.66 4.13
CA TYR A 510 -2.74 6.45 4.26
C TYR A 510 -2.17 6.27 5.68
N PRO A 511 -1.38 7.20 6.24
CA PRO A 511 -0.88 7.06 7.60
C PRO A 511 -2.00 7.03 8.65
N ALA A 512 -3.07 7.80 8.47
CA ALA A 512 -4.23 7.79 9.36
C ALA A 512 -4.90 6.41 9.41
N LEU A 513 -5.24 5.84 8.25
CA LEU A 513 -5.86 4.52 8.14
C LEU A 513 -4.92 3.41 8.65
N ARG A 514 -3.62 3.53 8.44
CA ARG A 514 -2.62 2.57 8.94
C ARG A 514 -2.63 2.52 10.47
N VAL A 515 -2.69 3.66 11.15
CA VAL A 515 -2.84 3.72 12.62
C VAL A 515 -4.14 3.04 13.04
N ALA A 516 -5.27 3.32 12.39
CA ALA A 516 -6.54 2.68 12.69
C ALA A 516 -6.48 1.15 12.53
N LYS A 517 -5.87 0.65 11.47
CA LYS A 517 -5.76 -0.80 11.20
C LYS A 517 -4.80 -1.52 12.15
N ILE A 518 -3.74 -0.88 12.61
CA ILE A 518 -2.75 -1.49 13.51
C ILE A 518 -3.22 -1.43 14.96
N HIS A 519 -3.63 -0.26 15.45
CA HIS A 519 -3.87 -0.03 16.87
C HIS A 519 -5.33 -0.18 17.29
N PHE A 520 -6.28 -0.13 16.33
CA PHE A 520 -7.72 -0.19 16.60
C PHE A 520 -8.42 -1.35 15.89
N ARG A 521 -7.68 -2.29 15.34
CA ARG A 521 -8.22 -3.42 14.57
C ARG A 521 -9.30 -4.17 15.33
N GLU A 522 -9.05 -4.51 16.58
CA GLU A 522 -9.99 -5.25 17.42
C GLU A 522 -11.31 -4.47 17.62
N LYS A 523 -11.20 -3.15 17.86
CA LYS A 523 -12.36 -2.27 17.96
C LYS A 523 -13.16 -2.22 16.65
N LEU A 524 -12.47 -2.15 15.50
CA LEU A 524 -13.11 -2.09 14.17
C LEU A 524 -13.74 -3.42 13.73
N GLU A 525 -13.35 -4.54 14.31
CA GLU A 525 -13.88 -5.87 13.98
C GLU A 525 -15.02 -6.28 14.92
N ARG A 526 -15.12 -5.73 16.14
CA ARG A 526 -16.13 -6.04 17.14
C ARG A 526 -17.33 -5.10 17.07
N SER A 527 -18.49 -5.58 17.53
CA SER A 527 -19.69 -4.76 17.74
C SER A 527 -19.49 -3.78 18.89
N GLY A 528 -20.19 -2.64 18.87
CA GLY A 528 -20.32 -1.73 20.02
C GLY A 528 -19.52 -0.43 19.96
N ILE A 529 -18.85 -0.10 18.84
CA ILE A 529 -18.27 1.24 18.66
C ILE A 529 -19.40 2.23 18.34
N PRO A 530 -19.54 3.36 19.06
CA PRO A 530 -20.49 4.40 18.71
C PRO A 530 -20.28 4.90 17.28
N THR A 531 -21.35 5.10 16.54
CA THR A 531 -21.30 5.60 15.15
C THR A 531 -20.68 6.99 15.03
N ALA A 532 -20.81 7.81 16.07
CA ALA A 532 -20.18 9.14 16.15
C ALA A 532 -18.69 9.11 16.50
N SER A 533 -18.07 7.93 16.64
CA SER A 533 -16.64 7.85 16.94
C SER A 533 -15.80 8.35 15.78
N ALA A 534 -14.84 9.23 16.03
CA ALA A 534 -13.84 9.68 15.07
C ALA A 534 -13.06 8.52 14.43
N LEU A 535 -13.01 7.36 15.07
CA LEU A 535 -12.39 6.15 14.54
C LEU A 535 -12.99 5.72 13.19
N TRP A 536 -14.30 5.93 12.99
CA TRP A 536 -14.96 5.59 11.74
C TRP A 536 -14.54 6.52 10.60
N THR A 537 -14.42 7.82 10.84
CA THR A 537 -13.96 8.77 9.81
C THR A 537 -12.52 8.52 9.41
N VAL A 538 -11.68 8.09 10.34
CA VAL A 538 -10.30 7.69 10.08
C VAL A 538 -10.23 6.35 9.31
N ALA A 539 -11.05 5.37 9.70
CA ALA A 539 -11.06 4.05 9.08
C ALA A 539 -11.71 4.03 7.68
N TYR A 540 -12.63 4.98 7.40
CA TYR A 540 -13.36 5.12 6.14
C TYR A 540 -13.35 6.57 5.66
N PRO A 541 -12.20 7.09 5.19
CA PRO A 541 -12.06 8.50 4.79
C PRO A 541 -12.96 8.86 3.60
N ALA A 542 -13.65 9.99 3.70
CA ALA A 542 -14.54 10.50 2.66
C ALA A 542 -13.93 11.60 1.78
N GLY A 543 -12.70 12.05 2.08
CA GLY A 543 -12.11 13.24 1.44
C GLY A 543 -11.86 13.14 -0.05
N LEU A 544 -11.77 11.92 -0.62
CA LEU A 544 -11.66 11.73 -2.08
C LEU A 544 -13.04 11.63 -2.79
N LEU A 545 -14.14 11.58 -2.06
CA LEU A 545 -15.47 11.50 -2.68
C LEU A 545 -15.75 12.64 -3.66
N PRO A 546 -15.42 13.93 -3.37
CA PRO A 546 -15.61 15.00 -4.34
C PRO A 546 -14.88 14.76 -5.66
N THR A 547 -13.62 14.28 -5.59
CA THR A 547 -12.81 13.96 -6.78
C THR A 547 -13.42 12.79 -7.57
N ILE A 548 -13.94 11.78 -6.88
CA ILE A 548 -14.61 10.62 -7.48
C ILE A 548 -15.89 11.07 -8.19
N VAL A 549 -16.74 11.85 -7.51
CA VAL A 549 -18.01 12.38 -8.03
C VAL A 549 -17.78 13.26 -9.26
N ALA A 550 -16.74 14.11 -9.24
CA ALA A 550 -16.37 14.98 -10.35
C ALA A 550 -16.04 14.22 -11.65
N GLN A 551 -15.78 12.90 -11.59
CA GLN A 551 -15.56 12.08 -12.79
C GLN A 551 -16.83 11.86 -13.61
N GLY A 552 -18.03 12.08 -13.04
CA GLY A 552 -19.31 12.03 -13.74
C GLY A 552 -19.72 10.66 -14.29
N VAL A 553 -19.17 9.56 -13.78
CA VAL A 553 -19.50 8.20 -14.24
C VAL A 553 -20.73 7.68 -13.50
N LYS A 554 -21.91 7.85 -14.11
CA LYS A 554 -23.21 7.56 -13.48
C LYS A 554 -23.40 6.11 -13.00
N ALA A 555 -22.74 5.15 -13.67
CA ALA A 555 -22.83 3.73 -13.29
C ALA A 555 -22.08 3.41 -11.98
N VAL A 556 -21.21 4.30 -11.49
CA VAL A 556 -20.37 4.08 -10.32
C VAL A 556 -20.91 4.82 -9.13
N ASP A 557 -21.35 4.08 -8.10
CA ASP A 557 -21.59 4.65 -6.77
C ASP A 557 -20.25 5.14 -6.21
N PRO A 558 -20.10 6.42 -5.82
CA PRO A 558 -18.84 6.96 -5.30
C PRO A 558 -18.29 6.19 -4.09
N TYR A 559 -19.15 5.64 -3.27
CA TYR A 559 -18.75 4.83 -2.11
C TYR A 559 -18.12 3.48 -2.51
N LEU A 560 -18.54 2.91 -3.66
CA LEU A 560 -17.90 1.72 -4.19
C LEU A 560 -16.47 2.02 -4.68
N ALA A 561 -16.28 3.14 -5.36
CA ALA A 561 -14.94 3.57 -5.79
C ALA A 561 -14.03 3.86 -4.58
N ALA A 562 -14.55 4.52 -3.53
CA ALA A 562 -13.82 4.75 -2.29
C ALA A 562 -13.44 3.43 -1.58
N ALA A 563 -14.36 2.44 -1.60
CA ALA A 563 -14.09 1.10 -1.06
C ALA A 563 -12.96 0.39 -1.83
N ILE A 564 -12.93 0.52 -3.16
CA ILE A 564 -11.84 -0.01 -3.99
C ILE A 564 -10.52 0.67 -3.62
N ILE A 565 -10.45 2.00 -3.59
CA ILE A 565 -9.23 2.74 -3.20
C ILE A 565 -8.73 2.26 -1.82
N ARG A 566 -9.66 2.09 -0.87
CA ARG A 566 -9.33 1.61 0.48
C ARG A 566 -8.72 0.22 0.50
N GLU A 567 -9.22 -0.70 -0.30
CA GLU A 567 -8.75 -2.09 -0.30
C GLU A 567 -7.54 -2.32 -1.23
N GLU A 568 -7.36 -1.51 -2.26
CA GLU A 568 -6.24 -1.57 -3.21
C GLU A 568 -4.96 -0.95 -2.63
N SER A 569 -5.01 0.31 -2.26
CA SER A 569 -3.82 1.08 -1.85
C SER A 569 -3.83 1.52 -0.39
N GLN A 570 -4.96 1.39 0.32
CA GLN A 570 -5.17 2.06 1.62
C GLN A 570 -4.97 3.58 1.54
N TYR A 571 -5.30 4.19 0.42
CA TYR A 571 -5.06 5.60 0.11
C TYR A 571 -3.59 5.99 -0.09
N ASP A 572 -2.68 5.05 -0.32
CA ASP A 572 -1.31 5.35 -0.69
C ASP A 572 -1.22 5.67 -2.19
N GLU A 573 -1.03 6.95 -2.52
CA GLU A 573 -0.87 7.42 -3.89
C GLU A 573 0.35 6.82 -4.58
N LYS A 574 1.37 6.43 -3.79
CA LYS A 574 2.64 5.87 -4.29
C LYS A 574 2.68 4.35 -4.26
N ALA A 575 1.56 3.71 -3.94
CA ALA A 575 1.50 2.25 -3.87
C ALA A 575 1.84 1.59 -5.21
N ILE A 576 2.68 0.56 -5.13
CA ILE A 576 3.03 -0.32 -6.26
C ILE A 576 2.86 -1.76 -5.82
N SER A 577 2.05 -2.52 -6.55
CA SER A 577 1.93 -3.95 -6.27
C SER A 577 3.11 -4.75 -6.80
N VAL A 578 3.27 -5.98 -6.29
CA VAL A 578 4.30 -6.93 -6.74
C VAL A 578 4.20 -7.32 -8.23
N VAL A 579 3.07 -7.01 -8.87
CA VAL A 579 2.83 -7.27 -10.30
C VAL A 579 2.85 -5.97 -11.13
N GLY A 580 3.12 -4.82 -10.51
CA GLY A 580 3.30 -3.53 -11.19
C GLY A 580 2.02 -2.71 -11.35
N ALA A 581 0.96 -2.99 -10.59
CA ALA A 581 -0.19 -2.10 -10.48
C ALA A 581 0.18 -0.85 -9.66
N VAL A 582 -0.37 0.32 -10.00
CA VAL A 582 0.14 1.63 -9.54
C VAL A 582 -0.99 2.50 -8.98
N GLY A 583 -0.69 3.20 -7.90
CA GLY A 583 -1.46 4.31 -7.35
C GLY A 583 -2.71 3.92 -6.59
N LEU A 584 -3.59 4.88 -6.33
CA LEU A 584 -4.77 4.75 -5.46
C LEU A 584 -5.68 3.59 -5.82
N MET A 585 -6.01 3.42 -7.09
CA MET A 585 -6.89 2.38 -7.61
C MET A 585 -6.13 1.18 -8.20
N GLN A 586 -4.81 1.09 -7.97
CA GLN A 586 -3.94 -0.01 -8.40
C GLN A 586 -4.13 -0.42 -9.86
N LEU A 587 -4.00 0.54 -10.77
CA LEU A 587 -4.14 0.29 -12.20
C LEU A 587 -2.87 -0.32 -12.79
N MET A 588 -3.03 -1.39 -13.56
CA MET A 588 -1.96 -1.84 -14.46
C MET A 588 -1.77 -0.82 -15.58
N PRO A 589 -0.54 -0.42 -15.94
CA PRO A 589 -0.31 0.57 -17.01
C PRO A 589 -1.00 0.21 -18.33
N ALA A 590 -1.03 -1.08 -18.69
CA ALA A 590 -1.74 -1.55 -19.88
C ALA A 590 -3.25 -1.32 -19.79
N THR A 591 -3.87 -1.59 -18.63
CA THR A 591 -5.30 -1.35 -18.38
C THR A 591 -5.61 0.15 -18.41
N ALA A 592 -4.78 0.96 -17.76
CA ALA A 592 -4.92 2.42 -17.75
C ALA A 592 -4.91 3.00 -19.17
N ASN A 593 -3.97 2.55 -20.02
CA ASN A 593 -3.85 2.98 -21.39
C ASN A 593 -5.02 2.51 -22.28
N ALA A 594 -5.53 1.29 -22.06
CA ALA A 594 -6.73 0.81 -22.77
C ALA A 594 -7.98 1.67 -22.43
N VAL A 595 -8.12 2.05 -21.15
CA VAL A 595 -9.18 2.96 -20.69
C VAL A 595 -8.97 4.38 -21.26
N ALA A 596 -7.75 4.91 -21.20
CA ALA A 596 -7.40 6.23 -21.74
C ALA A 596 -7.76 6.31 -23.24
N GLN A 597 -7.35 5.33 -24.04
CA GLN A 597 -7.66 5.24 -25.45
C GLN A 597 -9.17 5.21 -25.71
N ARG A 598 -9.91 4.40 -24.95
CA ARG A 598 -11.38 4.28 -25.10
C ARG A 598 -12.11 5.59 -24.87
N TYR A 599 -11.63 6.43 -23.96
CA TYR A 599 -12.27 7.71 -23.62
C TYR A 599 -11.57 8.93 -24.23
N GLY A 600 -10.61 8.75 -25.13
CA GLY A 600 -9.91 9.83 -25.83
C GLY A 600 -8.95 10.63 -24.94
N PHE A 601 -8.42 10.02 -23.88
CA PHE A 601 -7.37 10.61 -23.04
C PHE A 601 -5.97 10.29 -23.58
N PRO A 602 -4.97 11.13 -23.28
CA PRO A 602 -3.58 10.81 -23.57
C PRO A 602 -3.13 9.49 -22.92
N THR A 603 -2.18 8.82 -23.54
CA THR A 603 -1.50 7.68 -22.95
C THR A 603 -0.77 8.12 -21.69
N VAL A 604 -0.73 7.24 -20.70
CA VAL A 604 -0.10 7.48 -19.41
C VAL A 604 1.01 6.47 -19.16
N GLY A 605 2.14 6.93 -18.65
CA GLY A 605 3.20 6.09 -18.12
C GLY A 605 2.95 5.74 -16.64
N ARG A 606 3.96 5.13 -16.05
CA ARG A 606 3.91 4.74 -14.63
C ARG A 606 3.86 5.95 -13.71
N GLU A 607 4.63 6.98 -14.02
CA GLU A 607 4.75 8.18 -13.17
C GLU A 607 3.45 8.98 -13.11
N GLU A 608 2.74 9.09 -14.24
CA GLU A 608 1.45 9.77 -14.28
C GLU A 608 0.35 9.03 -13.51
N LEU A 609 0.51 7.71 -13.28
CA LEU A 609 -0.42 6.92 -12.46
C LEU A 609 -0.25 7.15 -10.96
N PHE A 610 0.81 7.82 -10.49
CA PHE A 610 0.89 8.31 -9.12
C PHE A 610 0.11 9.61 -8.90
N ASP A 611 -0.28 10.30 -9.98
CA ASP A 611 -1.16 11.46 -9.85
C ASP A 611 -2.57 11.02 -9.45
N GLN A 612 -3.05 11.55 -8.32
CA GLN A 612 -4.32 11.19 -7.71
C GLN A 612 -5.50 11.34 -8.67
N GLU A 613 -5.59 12.49 -9.37
CA GLU A 613 -6.70 12.79 -10.26
C GLU A 613 -6.70 11.87 -11.50
N THR A 614 -5.55 11.66 -12.09
CA THR A 614 -5.36 10.77 -13.25
C THR A 614 -5.71 9.33 -12.89
N ASN A 615 -5.24 8.84 -11.74
CA ASN A 615 -5.50 7.48 -11.28
C ASN A 615 -6.99 7.25 -11.01
N ILE A 616 -7.65 8.16 -10.27
CA ILE A 616 -9.08 8.09 -9.98
C ILE A 616 -9.88 8.22 -11.27
N ARG A 617 -9.53 9.14 -12.18
CA ARG A 617 -10.21 9.34 -13.46
C ARG A 617 -10.26 8.06 -14.30
N LEU A 618 -9.15 7.38 -14.43
CA LEU A 618 -9.05 6.14 -15.21
C LEU A 618 -9.68 4.95 -14.46
N GLY A 619 -9.44 4.83 -13.17
CA GLY A 619 -9.94 3.73 -12.36
C GLY A 619 -11.46 3.72 -12.21
N VAL A 620 -12.08 4.88 -12.00
CA VAL A 620 -13.55 5.00 -11.92
C VAL A 620 -14.19 4.65 -13.25
N ARG A 621 -13.60 5.04 -14.40
CA ARG A 621 -14.09 4.65 -15.73
C ARG A 621 -13.93 3.17 -16.00
N TYR A 622 -12.82 2.56 -15.58
CA TYR A 622 -12.64 1.11 -15.68
C TYR A 622 -13.70 0.37 -14.84
N LEU A 623 -13.94 0.82 -13.61
CA LEU A 623 -14.98 0.25 -12.75
C LEU A 623 -16.38 0.39 -13.40
N GLY A 624 -16.68 1.56 -14.00
CA GLY A 624 -17.93 1.79 -14.72
C GLY A 624 -18.12 0.83 -15.89
N GLN A 625 -17.07 0.58 -16.68
CA GLN A 625 -17.12 -0.42 -17.76
C GLN A 625 -17.44 -1.83 -17.25
N LEU A 626 -16.86 -2.21 -16.12
CA LEU A 626 -17.11 -3.52 -15.52
C LEU A 626 -18.54 -3.62 -14.98
N LEU A 627 -19.04 -2.56 -14.34
CA LEU A 627 -20.45 -2.53 -13.88
C LEU A 627 -21.42 -2.66 -15.05
N ASP A 628 -21.20 -1.91 -16.14
CA ASP A 628 -22.02 -2.01 -17.36
C ASP A 628 -21.93 -3.43 -17.95
N GLN A 629 -20.73 -4.00 -18.05
CA GLN A 629 -20.52 -5.36 -18.58
C GLN A 629 -21.26 -6.43 -17.80
N TYR A 630 -21.37 -6.28 -16.47
CA TYR A 630 -22.03 -7.26 -15.60
C TYR A 630 -23.45 -6.84 -15.16
N GLY A 631 -24.07 -5.90 -15.87
CA GLY A 631 -25.45 -5.48 -15.60
C GLY A 631 -25.67 -4.95 -14.18
N GLY A 632 -24.67 -4.26 -13.62
CA GLY A 632 -24.69 -3.72 -12.26
C GLY A 632 -24.40 -4.73 -11.13
N ASN A 633 -24.09 -6.00 -11.46
CA ASN A 633 -23.72 -6.98 -10.42
C ASN A 633 -22.39 -6.63 -9.77
N LEU A 634 -22.44 -6.15 -8.52
CA LEU A 634 -21.28 -5.67 -7.78
C LEU A 634 -20.23 -6.75 -7.55
N ALA A 635 -20.65 -7.98 -7.21
CA ALA A 635 -19.71 -9.06 -6.92
C ALA A 635 -18.92 -9.48 -8.18
N HIS A 636 -19.60 -9.53 -9.34
CA HIS A 636 -18.94 -9.82 -10.62
C HIS A 636 -18.00 -8.69 -11.05
N ALA A 637 -18.45 -7.42 -10.96
CA ALA A 637 -17.64 -6.26 -11.33
C ALA A 637 -16.39 -6.13 -10.46
N VAL A 638 -16.53 -6.28 -9.14
CA VAL A 638 -15.40 -6.23 -8.19
C VAL A 638 -14.45 -7.41 -8.40
N ALA A 639 -14.98 -8.62 -8.64
CA ALA A 639 -14.14 -9.77 -8.98
C ALA A 639 -13.33 -9.54 -10.27
N ALA A 640 -13.98 -8.94 -11.29
CA ALA A 640 -13.35 -8.64 -12.58
C ALA A 640 -12.31 -7.52 -12.48
N TYR A 641 -12.51 -6.57 -11.58
CA TYR A 641 -11.53 -5.53 -11.30
C TYR A 641 -10.18 -6.14 -10.85
N ASN A 642 -10.23 -7.13 -9.97
CA ASN A 642 -9.04 -7.79 -9.43
C ASN A 642 -8.48 -8.91 -10.33
N ALA A 643 -9.34 -9.80 -10.85
CA ALA A 643 -8.90 -10.99 -11.59
C ALA A 643 -8.95 -10.85 -13.13
N GLY A 644 -9.55 -9.77 -13.61
CA GLY A 644 -9.83 -9.53 -15.03
C GLY A 644 -11.16 -10.16 -15.51
N PRO A 645 -11.80 -9.55 -16.52
CA PRO A 645 -13.13 -9.97 -16.99
C PRO A 645 -13.16 -11.40 -17.54
N MET A 646 -12.11 -11.83 -18.22
CA MET A 646 -12.06 -13.17 -18.82
C MET A 646 -12.18 -14.29 -17.77
N ALA A 647 -11.48 -14.16 -16.64
CA ALA A 647 -11.57 -15.13 -15.56
C ALA A 647 -12.99 -15.17 -14.97
N VAL A 648 -13.59 -14.01 -14.72
CA VAL A 648 -14.93 -13.91 -14.14
C VAL A 648 -16.00 -14.45 -15.07
N ASN A 649 -15.91 -14.20 -16.38
CA ASN A 649 -16.83 -14.77 -17.37
C ASN A 649 -16.82 -16.32 -17.34
N ASN A 650 -15.64 -16.90 -17.22
CA ASN A 650 -15.51 -18.36 -17.07
C ASN A 650 -16.16 -18.84 -15.76
N TRP A 651 -15.99 -18.14 -14.66
CA TRP A 651 -16.59 -18.53 -13.37
C TRP A 651 -18.12 -18.41 -13.41
N ILE A 652 -18.65 -17.34 -14.01
CA ILE A 652 -20.10 -17.19 -14.19
C ILE A 652 -20.67 -18.35 -15.04
N ALA A 653 -19.98 -18.71 -16.12
CA ALA A 653 -20.42 -19.82 -16.97
C ALA A 653 -20.43 -21.18 -16.23
N MET A 654 -19.40 -21.42 -15.39
CA MET A 654 -19.30 -22.66 -14.58
C MET A 654 -20.33 -22.73 -13.45
N HIS A 655 -20.77 -21.58 -12.92
CA HIS A 655 -21.61 -21.51 -11.71
C HIS A 655 -22.97 -20.88 -11.98
N ARG A 656 -23.54 -21.08 -13.18
CA ARG A 656 -24.86 -20.57 -13.55
C ARG A 656 -25.94 -20.98 -12.54
N GLY A 657 -26.83 -20.04 -12.20
CA GLY A 657 -27.97 -20.27 -11.31
C GLY A 657 -27.63 -20.38 -9.83
N ARG A 658 -26.39 -20.12 -9.43
CA ARG A 658 -26.03 -20.04 -8.04
C ARG A 658 -26.39 -18.67 -7.45
N ASP A 659 -26.75 -18.66 -6.15
CA ASP A 659 -26.95 -17.42 -5.40
C ASP A 659 -25.65 -16.59 -5.37
N GLN A 660 -25.75 -15.29 -5.22
CA GLN A 660 -24.58 -14.38 -5.22
C GLN A 660 -23.58 -14.69 -4.11
N ASP A 661 -24.07 -15.07 -2.91
CA ASP A 661 -23.22 -15.49 -1.81
C ASP A 661 -22.44 -16.80 -2.12
N GLU A 662 -23.10 -17.75 -2.78
CA GLU A 662 -22.47 -18.99 -3.27
C GLU A 662 -21.42 -18.68 -4.34
N PHE A 663 -21.73 -17.79 -5.30
CA PHE A 663 -20.77 -17.38 -6.34
C PHE A 663 -19.48 -16.82 -5.75
N VAL A 664 -19.57 -15.95 -4.75
CA VAL A 664 -18.38 -15.35 -4.12
C VAL A 664 -17.49 -16.42 -3.48
N GLU A 665 -18.08 -17.42 -2.81
CA GLU A 665 -17.30 -18.54 -2.23
C GLU A 665 -16.70 -19.47 -3.30
N LEU A 666 -17.34 -19.55 -4.47
CA LEU A 666 -16.89 -20.38 -5.60
C LEU A 666 -15.79 -19.70 -6.45
N ILE A 667 -15.43 -18.46 -6.19
CA ILE A 667 -14.28 -17.81 -6.84
C ILE A 667 -13.02 -18.63 -6.55
N PRO A 668 -12.38 -19.24 -7.58
CA PRO A 668 -11.24 -20.16 -7.36
C PRO A 668 -10.01 -19.46 -6.78
N TYR A 669 -9.79 -18.19 -7.15
CA TYR A 669 -8.66 -17.41 -6.69
C TYR A 669 -8.94 -16.87 -5.28
N GLN A 670 -8.23 -17.41 -4.28
CA GLN A 670 -8.40 -17.01 -2.88
C GLN A 670 -8.23 -15.50 -2.70
N GLU A 671 -7.25 -14.91 -3.37
CA GLU A 671 -7.01 -13.47 -3.31
C GLU A 671 -8.23 -12.68 -3.77
N THR A 672 -8.78 -13.01 -4.95
CA THR A 672 -9.97 -12.36 -5.51
C THR A 672 -11.21 -12.58 -4.64
N ARG A 673 -11.41 -13.81 -4.13
CA ARG A 673 -12.52 -14.13 -3.24
C ARG A 673 -12.49 -13.26 -1.96
N LEU A 674 -11.32 -13.14 -1.33
CA LEU A 674 -11.15 -12.29 -0.15
C LEU A 674 -11.25 -10.80 -0.50
N TYR A 675 -10.77 -10.39 -1.68
CA TYR A 675 -10.87 -9.03 -2.19
C TYR A 675 -12.34 -8.60 -2.34
N VAL A 676 -13.16 -9.41 -3.03
CA VAL A 676 -14.60 -9.14 -3.17
C VAL A 676 -15.27 -8.94 -1.82
N LYS A 677 -15.02 -9.83 -0.86
CA LYS A 677 -15.58 -9.72 0.49
C LYS A 677 -15.14 -8.43 1.21
N ARG A 678 -13.87 -8.06 1.10
CA ARG A 678 -13.34 -6.82 1.71
C ARG A 678 -13.94 -5.57 1.07
N VAL A 679 -13.99 -5.52 -0.27
CA VAL A 679 -14.55 -4.36 -0.98
C VAL A 679 -16.03 -4.20 -0.69
N LEU A 680 -16.82 -5.27 -0.77
CA LEU A 680 -18.26 -5.18 -0.49
C LEU A 680 -18.55 -4.83 0.97
N ARG A 681 -17.77 -5.35 1.93
CA ARG A 681 -17.83 -4.91 3.32
C ARG A 681 -17.54 -3.42 3.43
N SER A 682 -16.44 -2.95 2.87
CA SER A 682 -16.05 -1.55 2.92
C SER A 682 -17.08 -0.64 2.25
N TYR A 683 -17.65 -1.07 1.13
CA TYR A 683 -18.74 -0.37 0.46
C TYR A 683 -19.99 -0.22 1.36
N GLY A 684 -20.40 -1.31 2.03
CA GLY A 684 -21.48 -1.25 2.98
C GLY A 684 -21.22 -0.29 4.15
N GLU A 685 -19.99 -0.27 4.67
CA GLU A 685 -19.59 0.65 5.74
C GLU A 685 -19.57 2.12 5.28
N TYR A 686 -19.06 2.41 4.06
CA TYR A 686 -19.15 3.75 3.50
C TYR A 686 -20.60 4.23 3.38
N ARG A 687 -21.48 3.39 2.85
CA ARG A 687 -22.92 3.73 2.76
C ARG A 687 -23.56 3.94 4.14
N ARG A 688 -23.23 3.10 5.11
CA ARG A 688 -23.73 3.23 6.49
C ARG A 688 -23.30 4.56 7.12
N LEU A 689 -22.05 4.96 6.91
CA LEU A 689 -21.46 6.14 7.56
C LEU A 689 -21.83 7.46 6.87
N HIS A 690 -22.07 7.46 5.57
CA HIS A 690 -22.19 8.68 4.78
C HIS A 690 -23.55 8.86 4.07
N ASN A 691 -24.42 7.84 3.97
CA ASN A 691 -25.76 7.99 3.39
C ASN A 691 -26.72 8.86 4.23
N GLY A 692 -26.38 9.24 5.44
CA GLY A 692 -27.17 10.15 6.29
C GLY A 692 -26.84 11.63 6.09
N THR A 693 -25.90 11.96 5.19
CA THR A 693 -25.39 13.34 4.95
C THR A 693 -25.75 13.91 3.58
N SER A 694 -26.67 13.28 2.82
CA SER A 694 -27.18 13.80 1.55
C SER A 694 -28.58 14.37 1.69
#